data_d8904c0cc08ae13a50ce4fef094a287f
#
_entry.id   d8904c0cc08ae13a50ce4fef094a287f
#
_cell.length_a   1.000
_cell.length_b   1.000
_cell.length_c   1.000
_cell.angle_alpha   90.00
_cell.angle_beta   90.00
_cell.angle_gamma   90.00
#
_symmetry.space_group_name_H-M   'P 1'
#
loop_
_entity.id
_entity.type
_entity.pdbx_description
1 polymer ?
#
loop_
_entity_poly.entity_id
_entity_poly.type
_entity_poly.pdbx_seq_one_letter_code
_entity_poly.pdbx_strand_id
1 'polypeptide(L)'
;MSSAPDATHTNRLAGATSPYLLQHQHNPVDWWEWGPEALAEARRTNKPILLSVGYAACHWCHVMAHESFEDEATARVMNDLFVNIKVDREERPDIDQIYMNALHLLGEHGGWPMTMFLTPGAEPVWGGTYFPKESRFGRPAFVDVLREVARLFREEPGRIEQNRAALLAQLAEKARPAGKVTIGVRELDAAARQLGNAFDTTHGGLRGAPKFPQPALLEFLWRAGSRSGDTRFFDLVTHTLIHMSEGGIYDHLGGGYSRYSVDEKWLVPHFEKMLYDNAQLLELLALAWQRDGNPLFATRAQETVGWLRREMLTGEGAFCASLDADSEGEEGKFYVWSLAEVEAALGPDAADFAAQYDVTAAGNFESHNILNRSKHLPRSMDVPRGEGVGLERTADDAARFAMLRGKLLEERGKRVRPGLDDKVLADWNGLMIAALVNAGTILGQPDWLGHARRAFDFIAGAMTDGDRLGHSWRQGRLLLPGLASDYAAMIRAALALYEATGEGALLARAVAWQRALDTHYGDRERGAYYLTADDAGDLVVRPHATTDDATPNPNAVAAQNLVRLAALTGEHGFRDRADRLMEVILSANATNLFGHVALLNALDLRLRAAEIVVTGANAEPLAQAARKLPFIDRIVLRAPSAAGLPAAHPAQEKLKAAPESAAFVCVGETCSLPVT
;
A
#
# COMPACT_ATOMS: atom_id res chain seq x y z
N MET A 1 0.37 -10.18 -33.41
CA MET A 1 -0.67 -9.14 -33.49
C MET A 1 -1.96 -9.87 -33.81
N SER A 2 -2.71 -10.30 -32.81
CA SER A 2 -4.09 -10.76 -32.97
C SER A 2 -4.94 -9.52 -33.16
N SER A 3 -5.64 -9.39 -34.31
CA SER A 3 -6.62 -8.34 -34.51
C SER A 3 -7.69 -8.52 -33.43
N ALA A 4 -7.82 -7.52 -32.55
CA ALA A 4 -8.98 -7.41 -31.68
C ALA A 4 -10.24 -7.53 -32.55
N PRO A 5 -11.30 -8.27 -32.14
CA PRO A 5 -12.56 -8.29 -32.84
C PRO A 5 -13.06 -6.84 -32.99
N ASP A 6 -13.64 -6.51 -34.16
CA ASP A 6 -14.27 -5.21 -34.38
C ASP A 6 -15.24 -4.93 -33.24
N ALA A 7 -14.86 -3.99 -32.37
CA ALA A 7 -15.64 -3.65 -31.18
C ALA A 7 -16.96 -3.02 -31.65
N THR A 8 -18.07 -3.74 -31.45
CA THR A 8 -19.43 -3.28 -31.83
C THR A 8 -19.90 -2.10 -31.00
N HIS A 9 -19.32 -1.88 -29.82
CA HIS A 9 -19.67 -0.81 -28.88
C HIS A 9 -18.44 0.02 -28.51
N THR A 10 -18.66 1.30 -28.31
CA THR A 10 -17.69 2.22 -27.68
C THR A 10 -18.48 3.19 -26.82
N ASN A 11 -18.24 3.17 -25.50
CA ASN A 11 -18.88 4.05 -24.54
C ASN A 11 -17.96 5.22 -24.12
N ARG A 12 -18.39 6.05 -23.16
CA ARG A 12 -17.67 7.28 -22.76
C ARG A 12 -16.30 7.01 -22.14
N LEU A 13 -16.08 5.81 -21.59
CA LEU A 13 -14.79 5.43 -20.97
C LEU A 13 -13.63 5.37 -21.98
N ALA A 14 -13.90 5.39 -23.28
CA ALA A 14 -12.85 5.50 -24.32
C ALA A 14 -12.01 6.79 -24.18
N GLY A 15 -12.52 7.83 -23.50
CA GLY A 15 -11.80 9.06 -23.19
C GLY A 15 -11.04 9.07 -21.87
N ALA A 16 -11.16 8.01 -21.07
CA ALA A 16 -10.55 7.91 -19.75
C ALA A 16 -9.02 7.77 -19.82
N THR A 17 -8.35 8.11 -18.72
CA THR A 17 -6.91 7.85 -18.54
C THR A 17 -6.63 6.55 -17.82
N SER A 18 -7.51 6.14 -16.90
CA SER A 18 -7.36 4.92 -16.12
C SER A 18 -7.32 3.68 -17.01
N PRO A 19 -6.29 2.81 -16.89
CA PRO A 19 -6.26 1.51 -17.55
C PRO A 19 -7.49 0.64 -17.21
N TYR A 20 -7.96 0.69 -15.95
CA TYR A 20 -9.16 -0.01 -15.53
C TYR A 20 -10.42 0.46 -16.26
N LEU A 21 -10.63 1.76 -16.37
CA LEU A 21 -11.79 2.29 -17.09
C LEU A 21 -11.72 1.95 -18.57
N LEU A 22 -10.53 2.00 -19.17
CA LEU A 22 -10.31 1.62 -20.58
C LEU A 22 -10.59 0.14 -20.86
N GLN A 23 -10.42 -0.77 -19.89
CA GLN A 23 -10.82 -2.18 -20.03
C GLN A 23 -12.34 -2.31 -20.30
N HIS A 24 -13.14 -1.35 -19.86
CA HIS A 24 -14.61 -1.35 -20.00
C HIS A 24 -15.13 -0.48 -21.14
N GLN A 25 -14.27 0.14 -21.95
CA GLN A 25 -14.66 1.08 -23.02
C GLN A 25 -15.52 0.45 -24.12
N HIS A 26 -15.42 -0.88 -24.30
CA HIS A 26 -16.15 -1.63 -25.33
C HIS A 26 -17.34 -2.43 -24.77
N ASN A 27 -17.65 -2.30 -23.48
CA ASN A 27 -18.87 -2.90 -22.93
C ASN A 27 -20.11 -2.28 -23.57
N PRO A 28 -21.19 -3.05 -23.81
CA PRO A 28 -22.49 -2.52 -24.25
C PRO A 28 -23.19 -1.67 -23.17
N VAL A 29 -22.68 -1.66 -21.93
CA VAL A 29 -23.14 -0.77 -20.86
C VAL A 29 -22.71 0.66 -21.16
N ASP A 30 -23.66 1.63 -21.03
CA ASP A 30 -23.41 3.05 -21.19
C ASP A 30 -22.76 3.62 -19.94
N TRP A 31 -21.48 3.31 -19.75
CA TRP A 31 -20.68 3.72 -18.61
C TRP A 31 -20.33 5.20 -18.64
N TRP A 32 -20.43 5.85 -17.49
CA TRP A 32 -19.91 7.17 -17.19
C TRP A 32 -18.72 7.07 -16.26
N GLU A 33 -17.79 8.02 -16.36
CA GLU A 33 -16.86 8.32 -15.27
C GLU A 33 -17.60 9.05 -14.15
N TRP A 34 -17.11 8.96 -12.91
CA TRP A 34 -17.63 9.78 -11.83
C TRP A 34 -17.31 11.26 -12.09
N GLY A 35 -18.32 12.10 -12.07
CA GLY A 35 -18.15 13.53 -12.27
C GLY A 35 -19.49 14.27 -12.38
N PRO A 36 -19.41 15.62 -12.50
CA PRO A 36 -20.58 16.47 -12.54
C PRO A 36 -21.56 16.13 -13.67
N GLU A 37 -21.08 15.68 -14.81
CA GLU A 37 -21.91 15.29 -15.97
C GLU A 37 -22.77 14.05 -15.69
N ALA A 38 -22.19 13.00 -15.12
CA ALA A 38 -22.90 11.79 -14.72
C ALA A 38 -23.97 12.08 -13.66
N LEU A 39 -23.61 12.89 -12.66
CA LEU A 39 -24.54 13.30 -11.59
C LEU A 39 -25.66 14.21 -12.12
N ALA A 40 -25.37 15.09 -13.07
CA ALA A 40 -26.39 15.90 -13.73
C ALA A 40 -27.35 15.05 -14.56
N GLU A 41 -26.85 14.03 -15.27
CA GLU A 41 -27.69 13.08 -16.03
C GLU A 41 -28.60 12.27 -15.12
N ALA A 42 -28.11 11.78 -13.98
CA ALA A 42 -28.92 11.06 -13.00
C ALA A 42 -30.07 11.94 -12.48
N ARG A 43 -29.79 13.20 -12.13
CA ARG A 43 -30.80 14.18 -11.69
C ARG A 43 -31.80 14.51 -12.80
N ARG A 44 -31.32 14.74 -14.04
CA ARG A 44 -32.13 15.08 -15.19
C ARG A 44 -33.13 13.98 -15.55
N THR A 45 -32.68 12.73 -15.50
CA THR A 45 -33.51 11.55 -15.84
C THR A 45 -34.27 11.01 -14.65
N ASN A 46 -33.98 11.48 -13.43
CA ASN A 46 -34.47 10.96 -12.17
C ASN A 46 -34.26 9.43 -12.02
N LYS A 47 -33.15 8.93 -12.59
CA LYS A 47 -32.76 7.54 -12.45
C LYS A 47 -31.83 7.34 -11.27
N PRO A 48 -31.94 6.22 -10.52
CA PRO A 48 -30.91 5.85 -9.56
C PRO A 48 -29.56 5.62 -10.24
N ILE A 49 -28.48 5.76 -9.49
CA ILE A 49 -27.13 5.49 -9.97
C ILE A 49 -26.75 4.05 -9.61
N LEU A 50 -26.22 3.31 -10.58
CA LEU A 50 -25.49 2.07 -10.36
C LEU A 50 -24.00 2.41 -10.38
N LEU A 51 -23.37 2.38 -9.20
CA LEU A 51 -21.95 2.63 -9.03
C LEU A 51 -21.20 1.30 -8.98
N SER A 52 -20.25 1.10 -9.88
CA SER A 52 -19.34 -0.06 -9.90
C SER A 52 -17.91 0.41 -9.67
N VAL A 53 -17.29 -0.04 -8.60
CA VAL A 53 -15.93 0.33 -8.19
C VAL A 53 -15.03 -0.90 -8.24
N GLY A 54 -13.84 -0.73 -8.79
CA GLY A 54 -12.81 -1.78 -8.89
C GLY A 54 -11.44 -1.19 -9.24
N TYR A 55 -10.53 -2.03 -9.73
CA TYR A 55 -9.19 -1.64 -10.16
C TYR A 55 -8.65 -2.61 -11.23
N ALA A 56 -7.58 -2.22 -11.93
CA ALA A 56 -7.12 -2.91 -13.13
C ALA A 56 -6.66 -4.36 -12.88
N ALA A 57 -6.01 -4.63 -11.76
CA ALA A 57 -5.47 -5.94 -11.42
C ALA A 57 -6.48 -6.90 -10.74
N CYS A 58 -7.74 -6.50 -10.62
CA CYS A 58 -8.78 -7.19 -9.85
C CYS A 58 -9.41 -8.36 -10.62
N HIS A 59 -9.03 -9.60 -10.34
CA HIS A 59 -9.59 -10.81 -10.96
C HIS A 59 -11.13 -10.86 -10.91
N TRP A 60 -11.76 -10.69 -9.73
CA TRP A 60 -13.22 -10.74 -9.62
C TRP A 60 -13.93 -9.59 -10.34
N CYS A 61 -13.24 -8.47 -10.60
CA CYS A 61 -13.76 -7.41 -11.46
C CYS A 61 -13.80 -7.86 -12.93
N HIS A 62 -12.78 -8.61 -13.39
CA HIS A 62 -12.77 -9.22 -14.72
C HIS A 62 -13.88 -10.27 -14.85
N VAL A 63 -14.04 -11.14 -13.86
CA VAL A 63 -15.12 -12.15 -13.86
C VAL A 63 -16.48 -11.47 -14.01
N MET A 64 -16.77 -10.43 -13.22
CA MET A 64 -18.06 -9.71 -13.31
C MET A 64 -18.23 -8.99 -14.65
N ALA A 65 -17.14 -8.49 -15.25
CA ALA A 65 -17.17 -7.86 -16.56
C ALA A 65 -17.59 -8.86 -17.64
N HIS A 66 -16.90 -10.00 -17.72
CA HIS A 66 -17.19 -11.05 -18.72
C HIS A 66 -18.57 -11.66 -18.54
N GLU A 67 -19.01 -11.89 -17.31
CA GLU A 67 -20.31 -12.49 -17.05
C GLU A 67 -21.49 -11.54 -17.30
N SER A 68 -21.35 -10.24 -16.94
CA SER A 68 -22.47 -9.31 -16.86
C SER A 68 -22.31 -8.05 -17.69
N PHE A 69 -21.15 -7.40 -17.70
CA PHE A 69 -21.00 -6.10 -18.37
C PHE A 69 -20.79 -6.22 -19.89
N GLU A 70 -20.32 -7.36 -20.38
CA GLU A 70 -20.19 -7.69 -21.80
C GLU A 70 -21.47 -8.33 -22.37
N ASP A 71 -22.44 -8.72 -21.51
CA ASP A 71 -23.69 -9.32 -21.93
C ASP A 71 -24.72 -8.28 -22.36
N GLU A 72 -25.13 -8.30 -23.61
CA GLU A 72 -26.09 -7.38 -24.22
C GLU A 72 -27.44 -7.31 -23.49
N ALA A 73 -27.91 -8.44 -22.95
CA ALA A 73 -29.21 -8.49 -22.27
C ALA A 73 -29.13 -7.82 -20.90
N THR A 74 -28.05 -8.07 -20.17
CA THR A 74 -27.77 -7.43 -18.88
C THR A 74 -27.53 -5.94 -19.07
N ALA A 75 -26.71 -5.55 -20.06
CA ALA A 75 -26.42 -4.16 -20.37
C ALA A 75 -27.68 -3.35 -20.71
N ARG A 76 -28.62 -3.91 -21.44
CA ARG A 76 -29.93 -3.26 -21.70
C ARG A 76 -30.67 -2.95 -20.41
N VAL A 77 -30.75 -3.90 -19.48
CA VAL A 77 -31.42 -3.68 -18.18
C VAL A 77 -30.71 -2.59 -17.40
N MET A 78 -29.36 -2.60 -17.37
CA MET A 78 -28.56 -1.56 -16.70
C MET A 78 -28.85 -0.17 -17.29
N ASN A 79 -28.77 -0.03 -18.62
CA ASN A 79 -28.95 1.24 -19.33
C ASN A 79 -30.38 1.79 -19.20
N ASP A 80 -31.38 0.90 -19.22
CA ASP A 80 -32.78 1.29 -19.10
C ASP A 80 -33.13 1.81 -17.70
N LEU A 81 -32.56 1.19 -16.65
CA LEU A 81 -32.99 1.42 -15.27
C LEU A 81 -32.07 2.39 -14.50
N PHE A 82 -30.80 2.53 -14.87
CA PHE A 82 -29.82 3.27 -14.10
C PHE A 82 -29.00 4.27 -14.94
N VAL A 83 -28.36 5.22 -14.27
CA VAL A 83 -27.15 5.87 -14.76
C VAL A 83 -25.97 5.05 -14.22
N ASN A 84 -25.21 4.43 -15.12
CA ASN A 84 -24.14 3.50 -14.77
C ASN A 84 -22.82 4.24 -14.65
N ILE A 85 -22.26 4.31 -13.45
CA ILE A 85 -20.98 4.98 -13.18
C ILE A 85 -19.92 3.94 -12.84
N LYS A 86 -18.77 4.01 -13.52
CA LYS A 86 -17.59 3.17 -13.29
C LYS A 86 -16.52 3.98 -12.61
N VAL A 87 -15.90 3.45 -11.55
CA VAL A 87 -14.85 4.13 -10.79
C VAL A 87 -13.64 3.22 -10.63
N ASP A 88 -12.48 3.75 -10.95
CA ASP A 88 -11.19 3.19 -10.56
C ASP A 88 -10.90 3.64 -9.12
N ARG A 89 -10.88 2.68 -8.17
CA ARG A 89 -10.60 2.96 -6.77
C ARG A 89 -9.20 3.55 -6.53
N GLU A 90 -8.29 3.29 -7.44
CA GLU A 90 -6.91 3.74 -7.33
C GLU A 90 -6.76 5.20 -7.77
N GLU A 91 -7.62 5.68 -8.68
CA GLU A 91 -7.70 7.10 -9.03
C GLU A 91 -8.66 7.90 -8.13
N ARG A 92 -9.69 7.23 -7.58
CA ARG A 92 -10.70 7.84 -6.71
C ARG A 92 -10.89 7.05 -5.41
N PRO A 93 -9.83 6.91 -4.58
CA PRO A 93 -9.94 6.22 -3.29
C PRO A 93 -10.84 6.94 -2.29
N ASP A 94 -11.12 8.21 -2.51
CA ASP A 94 -12.12 8.99 -1.76
C ASP A 94 -13.54 8.44 -1.96
N ILE A 95 -13.92 8.15 -3.20
CA ILE A 95 -15.21 7.54 -3.56
C ILE A 95 -15.27 6.10 -3.03
N ASP A 96 -14.21 5.32 -3.28
CA ASP A 96 -14.10 3.97 -2.75
C ASP A 96 -14.32 3.93 -1.24
N GLN A 97 -13.65 4.78 -0.48
CA GLN A 97 -13.75 4.84 0.98
C GLN A 97 -15.16 5.21 1.46
N ILE A 98 -15.81 6.20 0.84
CA ILE A 98 -17.16 6.62 1.23
C ILE A 98 -18.15 5.46 1.09
N TYR A 99 -18.15 4.81 -0.09
CA TYR A 99 -19.13 3.77 -0.38
C TYR A 99 -18.76 2.41 0.22
N MET A 100 -17.49 2.10 0.43
CA MET A 100 -17.07 0.95 1.22
C MET A 100 -17.51 1.08 2.68
N ASN A 101 -17.39 2.27 3.27
CA ASN A 101 -17.92 2.53 4.61
C ASN A 101 -19.44 2.38 4.66
N ALA A 102 -20.16 2.84 3.63
CA ALA A 102 -21.61 2.63 3.54
C ALA A 102 -21.95 1.13 3.43
N LEU A 103 -21.19 0.36 2.64
CA LEU A 103 -21.37 -1.08 2.50
C LEU A 103 -21.16 -1.82 3.84
N HIS A 104 -20.13 -1.47 4.59
CA HIS A 104 -19.90 -2.02 5.94
C HIS A 104 -21.03 -1.68 6.91
N LEU A 105 -21.62 -0.48 6.81
CA LEU A 105 -22.79 -0.09 7.63
C LEU A 105 -24.04 -0.88 7.29
N LEU A 106 -24.14 -1.42 6.09
CA LEU A 106 -25.19 -2.35 5.67
C LEU A 106 -24.98 -3.77 6.22
N GLY A 107 -23.85 -4.04 6.88
CA GLY A 107 -23.49 -5.35 7.43
C GLY A 107 -22.84 -6.29 6.41
N GLU A 108 -22.50 -5.78 5.23
CA GLU A 108 -21.80 -6.55 4.19
C GLU A 108 -20.29 -6.57 4.42
N HIS A 109 -19.66 -7.67 4.02
CA HIS A 109 -18.20 -7.72 3.94
C HIS A 109 -17.70 -6.89 2.76
N GLY A 110 -16.71 -6.04 3.01
CA GLY A 110 -16.06 -5.25 1.95
C GLY A 110 -15.30 -6.11 0.95
N GLY A 111 -15.01 -5.54 -0.22
CA GLY A 111 -14.23 -6.18 -1.29
C GLY A 111 -14.59 -5.62 -2.65
N TRP A 112 -13.80 -5.98 -3.66
CA TRP A 112 -14.01 -5.59 -5.04
C TRP A 112 -14.28 -6.82 -5.92
N PRO A 113 -15.15 -6.64 -6.97
CA PRO A 113 -15.85 -5.41 -7.35
C PRO A 113 -16.84 -4.97 -6.26
N MET A 114 -16.92 -3.66 -5.99
CA MET A 114 -17.97 -3.09 -5.15
C MET A 114 -19.10 -2.55 -6.03
N THR A 115 -20.33 -2.93 -5.74
CA THR A 115 -21.53 -2.48 -6.45
C THR A 115 -22.45 -1.74 -5.48
N MET A 116 -22.70 -0.45 -5.72
CA MET A 116 -23.56 0.37 -4.88
C MET A 116 -24.70 0.97 -5.69
N PHE A 117 -25.87 1.07 -5.08
CA PHE A 117 -27.03 1.76 -5.63
C PHE A 117 -27.25 3.06 -4.87
N LEU A 118 -27.29 4.16 -5.62
CA LEU A 118 -27.34 5.50 -5.05
C LEU A 118 -28.59 6.23 -5.54
N THR A 119 -29.01 7.25 -4.77
CA THR A 119 -29.98 8.23 -5.26
C THR A 119 -29.41 9.02 -6.45
N PRO A 120 -30.23 9.76 -7.23
CA PRO A 120 -29.74 10.72 -8.23
C PRO A 120 -28.84 11.83 -7.63
N GLY A 121 -28.85 11.99 -6.31
CA GLY A 121 -27.97 12.87 -5.53
C GLY A 121 -26.67 12.23 -5.08
N ALA A 122 -26.34 11.00 -5.56
CA ALA A 122 -25.17 10.22 -5.19
C ALA A 122 -25.17 9.70 -3.74
N GLU A 123 -26.30 9.72 -3.04
CA GLU A 123 -26.39 9.25 -1.66
C GLU A 123 -26.60 7.74 -1.63
N PRO A 124 -25.88 6.96 -0.76
CA PRO A 124 -25.95 5.51 -0.75
C PRO A 124 -27.29 5.02 -0.20
N VAL A 125 -27.82 3.94 -0.79
CA VAL A 125 -29.07 3.30 -0.39
C VAL A 125 -28.87 1.82 -0.04
N TRP A 126 -28.16 1.09 -0.90
CA TRP A 126 -27.87 -0.34 -0.73
C TRP A 126 -26.73 -0.77 -1.64
N GLY A 127 -26.13 -1.94 -1.38
CA GLY A 127 -25.05 -2.46 -2.21
C GLY A 127 -24.61 -3.86 -1.82
N GLY A 128 -23.58 -4.31 -2.49
CA GLY A 128 -22.90 -5.58 -2.28
C GLY A 128 -21.56 -5.58 -3.01
N THR A 129 -20.93 -6.74 -3.06
CA THR A 129 -19.70 -6.92 -3.82
C THR A 129 -20.01 -7.53 -5.20
N TYR A 130 -19.47 -8.68 -5.51
CA TYR A 130 -19.74 -9.42 -6.74
C TYR A 130 -21.19 -9.97 -6.77
N PHE A 131 -21.87 -9.81 -7.91
CA PHE A 131 -23.15 -10.43 -8.24
C PHE A 131 -23.02 -11.34 -9.47
N PRO A 132 -23.36 -12.63 -9.36
CA PRO A 132 -23.28 -13.55 -10.48
C PRO A 132 -24.34 -13.25 -11.56
N LYS A 133 -24.07 -13.62 -12.82
CA LYS A 133 -25.06 -13.50 -13.90
C LYS A 133 -26.31 -14.35 -13.64
N GLU A 134 -26.11 -15.55 -13.11
CA GLU A 134 -27.18 -16.49 -12.72
C GLU A 134 -27.10 -16.74 -11.20
N SER A 135 -28.25 -17.03 -10.57
CA SER A 135 -28.29 -17.31 -9.13
C SER A 135 -27.38 -18.48 -8.76
N ARG A 136 -26.34 -18.24 -7.97
CA ARG A 136 -25.39 -19.25 -7.48
C ARG A 136 -24.72 -18.84 -6.18
N PHE A 137 -24.17 -19.78 -5.46
CA PHE A 137 -23.48 -19.54 -4.17
C PHE A 137 -24.36 -18.81 -3.12
N GLY A 138 -25.69 -19.02 -3.17
CA GLY A 138 -26.64 -18.33 -2.29
C GLY A 138 -26.86 -16.85 -2.61
N ARG A 139 -26.34 -16.35 -3.74
CA ARG A 139 -26.53 -14.99 -4.23
C ARG A 139 -27.55 -14.95 -5.38
N PRO A 140 -28.42 -13.92 -5.43
CA PRO A 140 -29.35 -13.73 -6.54
C PRO A 140 -28.63 -13.37 -7.84
N ALA A 141 -29.29 -13.59 -8.99
CA ALA A 141 -28.78 -13.14 -10.28
C ALA A 141 -28.73 -11.60 -10.34
N PHE A 142 -27.68 -11.07 -10.98
CA PHE A 142 -27.48 -9.62 -11.06
C PHE A 142 -28.67 -8.87 -11.67
N VAL A 143 -29.26 -9.41 -12.75
CA VAL A 143 -30.43 -8.80 -13.39
C VAL A 143 -31.66 -8.74 -12.46
N ASP A 144 -31.83 -9.72 -11.59
CA ASP A 144 -32.94 -9.73 -10.63
C ASP A 144 -32.75 -8.65 -9.54
N VAL A 145 -31.50 -8.48 -9.09
CA VAL A 145 -31.12 -7.38 -8.18
C VAL A 145 -31.41 -6.02 -8.83
N LEU A 146 -30.98 -5.82 -10.07
CA LEU A 146 -31.20 -4.57 -10.82
C LEU A 146 -32.69 -4.22 -10.90
N ARG A 147 -33.54 -5.19 -11.27
CA ARG A 147 -34.98 -5.00 -11.39
C ARG A 147 -35.64 -4.70 -10.05
N GLU A 148 -35.25 -5.41 -9.01
CA GLU A 148 -35.83 -5.21 -7.67
C GLU A 148 -35.46 -3.84 -7.09
N VAL A 149 -34.19 -3.43 -7.20
CA VAL A 149 -33.75 -2.10 -6.76
C VAL A 149 -34.51 -1.00 -7.51
N ALA A 150 -34.60 -1.11 -8.85
CA ALA A 150 -35.35 -0.13 -9.65
C ALA A 150 -36.86 -0.10 -9.31
N ARG A 151 -37.44 -1.25 -8.98
CA ARG A 151 -38.83 -1.34 -8.49
C ARG A 151 -38.99 -0.58 -7.17
N LEU A 152 -38.10 -0.82 -6.20
CA LEU A 152 -38.11 -0.14 -4.91
C LEU A 152 -37.98 1.38 -5.06
N PHE A 153 -37.11 1.86 -5.90
CA PHE A 153 -36.99 3.30 -6.17
C PHE A 153 -38.25 3.91 -6.72
N ARG A 154 -38.99 3.20 -7.57
CA ARG A 154 -40.22 3.69 -8.21
C ARG A 154 -41.46 3.55 -7.29
N GLU A 155 -41.59 2.41 -6.61
CA GLU A 155 -42.83 2.00 -5.94
C GLU A 155 -42.77 2.21 -4.43
N GLU A 156 -41.57 2.22 -3.81
CA GLU A 156 -41.38 2.37 -2.37
C GLU A 156 -40.40 3.51 -2.01
N PRO A 157 -40.60 4.76 -2.52
CA PRO A 157 -39.61 5.84 -2.31
C PRO A 157 -39.40 6.19 -0.83
N GLY A 158 -40.39 5.96 0.03
CA GLY A 158 -40.27 6.15 1.47
C GLY A 158 -39.27 5.21 2.14
N ARG A 159 -39.14 3.97 1.65
CA ARG A 159 -38.14 3.00 2.12
C ARG A 159 -36.73 3.38 1.68
N ILE A 160 -36.61 3.86 0.44
CA ILE A 160 -35.35 4.39 -0.07
C ILE A 160 -34.87 5.57 0.76
N GLU A 161 -35.77 6.52 1.07
CA GLU A 161 -35.46 7.70 1.87
C GLU A 161 -35.05 7.33 3.30
N GLN A 162 -35.70 6.35 3.91
CA GLN A 162 -35.35 5.86 5.26
C GLN A 162 -33.94 5.26 5.30
N ASN A 163 -33.60 4.39 4.32
CA ASN A 163 -32.29 3.77 4.25
C ASN A 163 -31.20 4.84 4.01
N ARG A 164 -31.42 5.74 3.04
CA ARG A 164 -30.54 6.86 2.74
C ARG A 164 -30.22 7.69 3.99
N ALA A 165 -31.29 8.14 4.68
CA ALA A 165 -31.14 8.99 5.85
C ALA A 165 -30.38 8.29 6.98
N ALA A 166 -30.64 6.99 7.20
CA ALA A 166 -29.95 6.19 8.21
C ALA A 166 -28.45 6.05 7.88
N LEU A 167 -28.09 5.73 6.63
CA LEU A 167 -26.70 5.58 6.21
C LEU A 167 -25.93 6.90 6.30
N LEU A 168 -26.53 8.01 5.82
CA LEU A 168 -25.87 9.32 5.89
C LEU A 168 -25.65 9.78 7.34
N ALA A 169 -26.62 9.56 8.22
CA ALA A 169 -26.48 9.88 9.64
C ALA A 169 -25.31 9.11 10.28
N GLN A 170 -25.19 7.80 9.98
CA GLN A 170 -24.12 6.97 10.50
C GLN A 170 -22.74 7.33 9.90
N LEU A 171 -22.68 7.64 8.60
CA LEU A 171 -21.45 8.12 7.97
C LEU A 171 -20.95 9.43 8.59
N ALA A 172 -21.87 10.34 8.94
CA ALA A 172 -21.55 11.59 9.61
C ALA A 172 -21.16 11.40 11.09
N GLU A 173 -21.72 10.39 11.78
CA GLU A 173 -21.50 10.14 13.22
C GLU A 173 -20.16 9.46 13.52
N LYS A 174 -19.61 8.64 12.61
CA LYS A 174 -18.34 7.92 12.78
C LYS A 174 -17.13 8.80 13.15
N ALA A 175 -17.28 10.10 13.21
CA ALA A 175 -16.24 11.07 13.42
C ALA A 175 -16.29 11.80 14.77
N ARG A 176 -17.09 11.38 15.77
CA ARG A 176 -17.15 12.06 17.07
C ARG A 176 -16.16 11.45 18.07
N PRO A 177 -15.25 12.23 18.68
CA PRO A 177 -14.35 11.72 19.71
C PRO A 177 -15.14 11.31 20.97
N ALA A 178 -14.86 10.11 21.48
CA ALA A 178 -15.50 9.52 22.66
C ALA A 178 -14.85 9.94 24.00
N GLY A 179 -14.31 11.14 24.09
CA GLY A 179 -13.61 11.62 25.28
C GLY A 179 -12.07 11.61 25.09
N LYS A 180 -11.33 12.08 26.10
CA LYS A 180 -9.87 12.16 26.07
C LYS A 180 -9.29 10.87 26.65
N VAL A 181 -8.58 10.09 25.83
CA VAL A 181 -7.84 8.89 26.26
C VAL A 181 -6.35 9.14 26.08
N THR A 182 -5.58 8.90 27.13
CA THR A 182 -4.12 8.96 27.05
C THR A 182 -3.59 7.57 26.80
N ILE A 183 -2.94 7.36 25.65
CA ILE A 183 -2.23 6.13 25.30
C ILE A 183 -0.74 6.38 25.46
N GLY A 184 -0.07 5.58 26.29
CA GLY A 184 1.35 5.66 26.53
C GLY A 184 2.05 4.33 26.25
N VAL A 185 3.31 4.22 26.69
CA VAL A 185 4.14 3.02 26.49
C VAL A 185 3.45 1.76 27.02
N ARG A 186 2.78 1.85 28.17
CA ARG A 186 2.10 0.69 28.78
C ARG A 186 0.95 0.15 27.91
N GLU A 187 0.18 1.04 27.34
CA GLU A 187 -0.93 0.70 26.43
C GLU A 187 -0.39 0.14 25.09
N LEU A 188 0.70 0.72 24.55
CA LEU A 188 1.40 0.19 23.39
C LEU A 188 1.89 -1.25 23.63
N ASP A 189 2.50 -1.51 24.81
CA ASP A 189 2.96 -2.86 25.15
C ASP A 189 1.81 -3.86 25.35
N ALA A 190 0.69 -3.43 25.90
CA ALA A 190 -0.52 -4.24 26.04
C ALA A 190 -1.10 -4.60 24.66
N ALA A 191 -1.21 -3.63 23.76
CA ALA A 191 -1.66 -3.84 22.37
C ALA A 191 -0.72 -4.79 21.62
N ALA A 192 0.61 -4.63 21.77
CA ALA A 192 1.58 -5.51 21.12
C ALA A 192 1.48 -6.97 21.62
N ARG A 193 1.28 -7.19 22.90
CA ARG A 193 1.05 -8.55 23.45
C ARG A 193 -0.23 -9.16 22.91
N GLN A 194 -1.31 -8.38 22.86
CA GLN A 194 -2.58 -8.87 22.31
C GLN A 194 -2.46 -9.22 20.83
N LEU A 195 -1.82 -8.35 20.03
CA LEU A 195 -1.54 -8.60 18.63
C LEU A 195 -0.66 -9.84 18.43
N GLY A 196 0.45 -9.96 19.18
CA GLY A 196 1.34 -11.11 19.11
C GLY A 196 0.65 -12.44 19.38
N ASN A 197 -0.37 -12.45 20.25
CA ASN A 197 -1.18 -13.64 20.51
C ASN A 197 -2.14 -13.99 19.34
N ALA A 198 -2.44 -13.07 18.44
CA ALA A 198 -3.24 -13.33 17.25
C ALA A 198 -2.42 -13.89 16.07
N PHE A 199 -1.08 -13.83 16.17
CA PHE A 199 -0.20 -14.34 15.11
C PHE A 199 -0.18 -15.88 15.06
N ASP A 200 0.02 -16.38 13.86
CA ASP A 200 0.22 -17.80 13.56
C ASP A 200 1.70 -18.19 13.79
N THR A 201 1.96 -18.99 14.80
CA THR A 201 3.32 -19.45 15.12
C THR A 201 3.82 -20.58 14.22
N THR A 202 2.95 -21.13 13.37
CA THR A 202 3.29 -22.18 12.40
C THR A 202 3.71 -21.59 11.06
N HIS A 203 2.88 -20.71 10.48
CA HIS A 203 3.08 -20.16 9.14
C HIS A 203 3.38 -18.65 9.13
N GLY A 204 3.38 -18.00 10.27
CA GLY A 204 3.53 -16.55 10.36
C GLY A 204 2.28 -15.77 9.91
N GLY A 205 2.28 -14.46 10.13
CA GLY A 205 1.14 -13.59 9.88
C GLY A 205 -0.01 -13.80 10.88
N LEU A 206 -1.14 -13.15 10.62
CA LEU A 206 -2.35 -13.40 11.39
C LEU A 206 -2.92 -14.80 11.07
N ARG A 207 -3.60 -15.42 12.06
CA ARG A 207 -4.25 -16.73 11.87
C ARG A 207 -5.42 -16.62 10.89
N GLY A 208 -5.64 -17.74 10.16
CA GLY A 208 -6.74 -17.88 9.21
C GLY A 208 -6.35 -17.61 7.77
N ALA A 209 -7.33 -17.61 6.88
CA ALA A 209 -7.21 -17.33 5.47
C ALA A 209 -8.42 -16.47 5.03
N PRO A 210 -8.26 -15.59 4.01
CA PRO A 210 -7.01 -15.28 3.31
C PRO A 210 -5.99 -14.54 4.19
N LYS A 211 -4.68 -14.66 3.88
CA LYS A 211 -3.60 -13.98 4.59
C LYS A 211 -3.06 -12.80 3.79
N PHE A 212 -3.08 -11.63 4.42
CA PHE A 212 -2.42 -10.42 3.92
C PHE A 212 -1.10 -10.17 4.65
N PRO A 213 -0.08 -9.58 4.01
CA PRO A 213 1.21 -9.26 4.64
C PRO A 213 1.11 -8.37 5.87
N GLN A 214 0.17 -7.42 5.89
CA GLN A 214 -0.10 -6.50 7.02
C GLN A 214 1.15 -5.76 7.52
N PRO A 215 1.89 -5.02 6.68
CA PRO A 215 3.19 -4.44 7.04
C PRO A 215 3.14 -3.51 8.25
N ALA A 216 2.06 -2.74 8.44
CA ALA A 216 1.90 -1.86 9.60
C ALA A 216 1.88 -2.64 10.94
N LEU A 217 1.26 -3.85 10.96
CA LEU A 217 1.25 -4.73 12.12
C LEU A 217 2.65 -5.30 12.39
N LEU A 218 3.37 -5.70 11.34
CA LEU A 218 4.75 -6.19 11.45
C LEU A 218 5.68 -5.10 11.97
N GLU A 219 5.56 -3.87 11.47
CA GLU A 219 6.31 -2.72 11.98
C GLU A 219 6.01 -2.47 13.47
N PHE A 220 4.74 -2.56 13.88
CA PHE A 220 4.36 -2.35 15.27
C PHE A 220 4.96 -3.40 16.22
N LEU A 221 4.97 -4.66 15.82
CA LEU A 221 5.66 -5.71 16.59
C LEU A 221 7.18 -5.48 16.62
N TRP A 222 7.77 -5.05 15.50
CA TRP A 222 9.19 -4.69 15.45
C TRP A 222 9.54 -3.59 16.45
N ARG A 223 8.72 -2.54 16.51
CA ARG A 223 8.84 -1.45 17.47
C ARG A 223 8.66 -1.94 18.91
N ALA A 224 7.71 -2.84 19.15
CA ALA A 224 7.49 -3.44 20.46
C ALA A 224 8.71 -4.22 20.94
N GLY A 225 9.35 -5.00 20.08
CA GLY A 225 10.60 -5.70 20.38
C GLY A 225 11.73 -4.73 20.72
N SER A 226 11.86 -3.65 19.96
CA SER A 226 12.84 -2.58 20.21
C SER A 226 12.58 -1.82 21.50
N ARG A 227 11.31 -1.64 21.89
CA ARG A 227 10.89 -0.91 23.09
C ARG A 227 11.02 -1.74 24.36
N SER A 228 10.55 -2.98 24.33
CA SER A 228 10.50 -3.85 25.52
C SER A 228 11.76 -4.71 25.73
N GLY A 229 12.56 -4.91 24.68
CA GLY A 229 13.66 -5.87 24.66
C GLY A 229 13.19 -7.34 24.56
N ASP A 230 11.88 -7.60 24.42
CA ASP A 230 11.33 -8.95 24.22
C ASP A 230 11.56 -9.39 22.75
N THR A 231 12.47 -10.37 22.58
CA THR A 231 12.87 -10.87 21.27
C THR A 231 11.75 -11.57 20.54
N ARG A 232 10.74 -12.11 21.25
CA ARG A 232 9.60 -12.80 20.64
C ARG A 232 8.89 -11.95 19.59
N PHE A 233 8.82 -10.64 19.78
CA PHE A 233 8.20 -9.75 18.80
C PHE A 233 8.99 -9.69 17.49
N PHE A 234 10.32 -9.65 17.55
CA PHE A 234 11.16 -9.76 16.35
C PHE A 234 11.03 -11.12 15.69
N ASP A 235 10.96 -12.19 16.51
CA ASP A 235 10.83 -13.57 16.01
C ASP A 235 9.51 -13.76 15.25
N LEU A 236 8.40 -13.19 15.72
CA LEU A 236 7.12 -13.18 14.99
C LEU A 236 7.24 -12.51 13.62
N VAL A 237 7.91 -11.37 13.55
CA VAL A 237 8.10 -10.64 12.29
C VAL A 237 9.01 -11.42 11.35
N THR A 238 10.19 -11.86 11.81
CA THR A 238 11.15 -12.57 10.96
C THR A 238 10.61 -13.92 10.50
N HIS A 239 9.87 -14.64 11.36
CA HIS A 239 9.17 -15.86 10.98
C HIS A 239 8.15 -15.63 9.87
N THR A 240 7.34 -14.58 9.99
CA THR A 240 6.37 -14.20 8.95
C THR A 240 7.07 -13.86 7.64
N LEU A 241 8.11 -13.01 7.66
CA LEU A 241 8.87 -12.63 6.48
C LEU A 241 9.52 -13.84 5.79
N ILE A 242 10.02 -14.81 6.55
CA ILE A 242 10.60 -16.03 6.00
C ILE A 242 9.53 -16.87 5.30
N HIS A 243 8.38 -17.08 5.95
CA HIS A 243 7.31 -17.88 5.36
C HIS A 243 6.74 -17.25 4.09
N MET A 244 6.58 -15.93 4.05
CA MET A 244 6.24 -15.22 2.81
C MET A 244 7.34 -15.36 1.76
N SER A 245 8.61 -15.19 2.13
CA SER A 245 9.76 -15.19 1.21
C SER A 245 10.08 -16.57 0.62
N GLU A 246 9.66 -17.64 1.27
CA GLU A 246 9.85 -19.02 0.83
C GLU A 246 8.54 -19.64 0.31
N GLY A 247 7.40 -18.99 0.54
CA GLY A 247 6.07 -19.37 0.05
C GLY A 247 5.85 -19.04 -1.41
N GLY A 248 4.70 -19.45 -1.94
CA GLY A 248 4.28 -19.15 -3.32
C GLY A 248 3.80 -17.70 -3.52
N ILE A 249 3.56 -16.95 -2.46
CA ILE A 249 3.27 -15.51 -2.54
C ILE A 249 4.44 -14.70 -3.09
N TYR A 250 5.67 -15.21 -2.98
CA TYR A 250 6.87 -14.63 -3.57
C TYR A 250 7.16 -15.25 -4.93
N ASP A 251 7.41 -14.41 -5.94
CA ASP A 251 7.81 -14.88 -7.27
C ASP A 251 9.30 -15.29 -7.28
N HIS A 252 9.57 -16.57 -7.13
CA HIS A 252 10.92 -17.13 -7.07
C HIS A 252 11.76 -16.99 -8.35
N LEU A 253 11.15 -16.62 -9.48
CA LEU A 253 11.86 -16.38 -10.75
C LEU A 253 12.10 -14.90 -10.99
N GLY A 254 11.03 -14.10 -10.92
CA GLY A 254 11.07 -12.69 -11.29
C GLY A 254 11.26 -11.73 -10.14
N GLY A 255 11.07 -12.18 -8.92
CA GLY A 255 11.05 -11.31 -7.73
C GLY A 255 9.73 -10.58 -7.53
N GLY A 256 9.61 -9.94 -6.38
CA GLY A 256 8.39 -9.25 -5.94
C GLY A 256 7.36 -10.19 -5.31
N TYR A 257 6.53 -9.61 -4.44
CA TYR A 257 5.47 -10.30 -3.71
C TYR A 257 4.12 -10.01 -4.35
N SER A 258 3.28 -11.05 -4.43
CA SER A 258 1.87 -10.90 -4.72
C SER A 258 1.13 -10.31 -3.51
N ARG A 259 -0.08 -9.78 -3.73
CA ARG A 259 -0.80 -8.98 -2.75
C ARG A 259 -1.20 -9.75 -1.49
N TYR A 260 -1.75 -10.97 -1.64
CA TYR A 260 -2.16 -11.81 -0.52
C TYR A 260 -2.17 -13.29 -0.90
N SER A 261 -2.25 -14.16 0.10
CA SER A 261 -2.45 -15.60 -0.07
C SER A 261 -3.90 -15.97 0.23
N VAL A 262 -4.51 -16.80 -0.61
CA VAL A 262 -5.87 -17.31 -0.40
C VAL A 262 -5.91 -18.41 0.66
N ASP A 263 -4.75 -19.00 0.99
CA ASP A 263 -4.58 -20.01 2.03
C ASP A 263 -3.81 -19.50 3.26
N GLU A 264 -3.79 -20.29 4.31
CA GLU A 264 -3.09 -19.96 5.56
C GLU A 264 -1.57 -20.15 5.54
N LYS A 265 -1.00 -20.77 4.46
CA LYS A 265 0.39 -21.24 4.38
C LYS A 265 1.28 -20.35 3.50
N TRP A 266 0.74 -19.28 2.92
CA TRP A 266 1.41 -18.43 1.94
C TRP A 266 1.75 -19.14 0.62
N LEU A 267 1.01 -20.22 0.27
CA LEU A 267 1.30 -21.05 -0.90
C LEU A 267 0.58 -20.53 -2.15
N VAL A 268 -0.73 -20.35 -2.11
CA VAL A 268 -1.55 -19.94 -3.27
C VAL A 268 -1.78 -18.44 -3.22
N PRO A 269 -1.08 -17.64 -4.02
CA PRO A 269 -1.28 -16.21 -4.06
C PRO A 269 -2.54 -15.85 -4.86
N HIS A 270 -3.10 -14.68 -4.59
CA HIS A 270 -3.78 -13.91 -5.59
C HIS A 270 -2.71 -13.16 -6.38
N PHE A 271 -2.54 -13.49 -7.67
CA PHE A 271 -1.29 -13.24 -8.41
C PHE A 271 -1.00 -11.77 -8.76
N GLU A 272 -1.88 -10.82 -8.42
CA GLU A 272 -1.63 -9.40 -8.59
C GLU A 272 -0.40 -8.92 -7.78
N LYS A 273 0.43 -8.04 -8.36
CA LYS A 273 1.58 -7.44 -7.67
C LYS A 273 1.41 -5.93 -7.58
N MET A 274 1.25 -5.43 -6.36
CA MET A 274 1.03 -4.01 -6.10
C MET A 274 2.34 -3.32 -5.70
N LEU A 275 2.51 -2.09 -6.16
CA LEU A 275 3.69 -1.28 -5.82
C LEU A 275 3.81 -1.05 -4.31
N TYR A 276 2.69 -0.72 -3.64
CA TYR A 276 2.68 -0.39 -2.21
C TYR A 276 3.02 -1.57 -1.29
N ASP A 277 2.60 -2.80 -1.63
CA ASP A 277 2.95 -3.99 -0.85
C ASP A 277 4.45 -4.24 -0.90
N ASN A 278 5.02 -4.20 -2.11
CA ASN A 278 6.44 -4.42 -2.34
C ASN A 278 7.30 -3.31 -1.72
N ALA A 279 6.81 -2.05 -1.67
CA ALA A 279 7.49 -0.95 -0.98
C ALA A 279 7.61 -1.21 0.52
N GLN A 280 6.52 -1.55 1.18
CA GLN A 280 6.48 -1.77 2.62
C GLN A 280 7.27 -3.02 3.03
N LEU A 281 7.16 -4.11 2.25
CA LEU A 281 7.93 -5.32 2.49
C LEU A 281 9.43 -5.11 2.29
N LEU A 282 9.85 -4.29 1.32
CA LEU A 282 11.26 -3.94 1.11
C LEU A 282 11.89 -3.29 2.36
N GLU A 283 11.19 -2.38 3.02
CA GLU A 283 11.67 -1.78 4.26
C GLU A 283 11.78 -2.80 5.40
N LEU A 284 10.77 -3.68 5.57
CA LEU A 284 10.79 -4.71 6.61
C LEU A 284 11.91 -5.74 6.39
N LEU A 285 12.16 -6.15 5.15
CA LEU A 285 13.26 -7.05 4.79
C LEU A 285 14.62 -6.43 5.15
N ALA A 286 14.81 -5.15 4.85
CA ALA A 286 16.04 -4.44 5.18
C ALA A 286 16.24 -4.33 6.71
N LEU A 287 15.19 -4.03 7.49
CA LEU A 287 15.24 -3.99 8.95
C LEU A 287 15.56 -5.38 9.54
N ALA A 288 14.94 -6.44 9.03
CA ALA A 288 15.18 -7.80 9.47
C ALA A 288 16.63 -8.23 9.18
N TRP A 289 17.13 -7.94 7.97
CA TRP A 289 18.53 -8.20 7.63
C TRP A 289 19.50 -7.43 8.54
N GLN A 290 19.22 -6.17 8.80
CA GLN A 290 20.08 -5.31 9.64
C GLN A 290 20.25 -5.87 11.05
N ARG A 291 19.21 -6.51 11.59
CA ARG A 291 19.23 -7.12 12.92
C ARG A 291 19.95 -8.46 12.94
N ASP A 292 19.57 -9.36 12.02
CA ASP A 292 19.90 -10.79 12.14
C ASP A 292 21.00 -11.21 11.16
N GLY A 293 21.34 -10.39 10.15
CA GLY A 293 22.27 -10.71 9.08
C GLY A 293 21.82 -11.87 8.19
N ASN A 294 20.55 -12.29 8.25
CA ASN A 294 20.03 -13.39 7.47
C ASN A 294 20.08 -13.05 5.95
N PRO A 295 20.85 -13.79 5.14
CA PRO A 295 21.06 -13.47 3.73
C PRO A 295 19.77 -13.57 2.90
N LEU A 296 18.77 -14.34 3.33
CA LEU A 296 17.47 -14.43 2.67
C LEU A 296 16.84 -13.05 2.49
N PHE A 297 16.84 -12.23 3.54
CA PHE A 297 16.21 -10.91 3.49
C PHE A 297 16.90 -9.95 2.53
N ALA A 298 18.25 -9.95 2.51
CA ALA A 298 19.00 -9.15 1.54
C ALA A 298 18.76 -9.62 0.09
N THR A 299 18.72 -10.94 -0.13
CA THR A 299 18.45 -11.52 -1.45
C THR A 299 17.05 -11.13 -1.93
N ARG A 300 16.02 -11.30 -1.09
CA ARG A 300 14.64 -10.93 -1.47
C ARG A 300 14.48 -9.44 -1.72
N ALA A 301 15.14 -8.59 -0.93
CA ALA A 301 15.16 -7.14 -1.17
C ALA A 301 15.79 -6.82 -2.53
N GLN A 302 16.94 -7.42 -2.87
CA GLN A 302 17.62 -7.22 -4.16
C GLN A 302 16.77 -7.72 -5.34
N GLU A 303 16.18 -8.90 -5.24
CA GLU A 303 15.32 -9.49 -6.27
C GLU A 303 14.03 -8.67 -6.46
N THR A 304 13.44 -8.14 -5.38
CA THR A 304 12.26 -7.25 -5.44
C THR A 304 12.60 -5.93 -6.16
N VAL A 305 13.75 -5.31 -5.86
CA VAL A 305 14.19 -4.12 -6.61
C VAL A 305 14.56 -4.48 -8.05
N GLY A 306 15.09 -5.69 -8.29
CA GLY A 306 15.31 -6.22 -9.64
C GLY A 306 14.01 -6.30 -10.45
N TRP A 307 12.93 -6.81 -9.85
CA TRP A 307 11.58 -6.83 -10.43
C TRP A 307 11.07 -5.42 -10.68
N LEU A 308 11.15 -4.53 -9.71
CA LEU A 308 10.71 -3.14 -9.80
C LEU A 308 11.35 -2.44 -11.02
N ARG A 309 12.65 -2.61 -11.21
CA ARG A 309 13.41 -1.99 -12.31
C ARG A 309 13.07 -2.60 -13.68
N ARG A 310 12.79 -3.88 -13.72
CA ARG A 310 12.56 -4.62 -14.98
C ARG A 310 11.12 -4.46 -15.47
N GLU A 311 10.15 -4.41 -14.56
CA GLU A 311 8.73 -4.55 -14.90
C GLU A 311 7.87 -3.34 -14.54
N MET A 312 8.27 -2.53 -13.55
CA MET A 312 7.45 -1.45 -13.01
C MET A 312 8.00 -0.04 -13.29
N LEU A 313 9.19 0.09 -13.86
CA LEU A 313 9.80 1.41 -14.10
C LEU A 313 9.22 2.05 -15.35
N THR A 314 8.69 3.29 -15.22
CA THR A 314 8.21 4.09 -16.35
C THR A 314 9.37 4.72 -17.13
N GLY A 315 9.09 5.24 -18.33
CA GLY A 315 10.07 5.97 -19.14
C GLY A 315 10.56 7.26 -18.46
N GLU A 316 9.74 7.86 -17.61
CA GLU A 316 10.02 9.07 -16.85
C GLU A 316 10.85 8.79 -15.57
N GLY A 317 10.96 7.53 -15.17
CA GLY A 317 11.74 7.11 -14.01
C GLY A 317 10.95 7.01 -12.71
N ALA A 318 9.63 7.13 -12.76
CA ALA A 318 8.71 6.78 -11.69
C ALA A 318 8.31 5.29 -11.78
N PHE A 319 7.37 4.84 -10.95
CA PHE A 319 6.94 3.45 -10.90
C PHE A 319 5.45 3.31 -11.21
N CYS A 320 5.11 2.31 -12.03
CA CYS A 320 3.76 1.88 -12.34
C CYS A 320 3.02 1.39 -11.08
N ALA A 321 1.69 1.36 -11.14
CA ALA A 321 0.85 0.99 -10.00
C ALA A 321 0.86 -0.52 -9.70
N SER A 322 0.59 -1.37 -10.70
CA SER A 322 0.40 -2.80 -10.46
C SER A 322 0.58 -3.67 -11.72
N LEU A 323 0.76 -4.97 -11.48
CA LEU A 323 0.60 -6.04 -12.47
C LEU A 323 -0.66 -6.83 -12.15
N ASP A 324 -1.42 -7.16 -13.20
CA ASP A 324 -2.65 -7.93 -13.11
C ASP A 324 -2.41 -9.36 -12.57
N ALA A 325 -3.43 -9.94 -11.95
CA ALA A 325 -3.44 -11.34 -11.57
C ALA A 325 -3.56 -12.26 -12.79
N ASP A 326 -4.28 -11.79 -13.83
CA ASP A 326 -4.69 -12.57 -14.99
C ASP A 326 -3.74 -12.39 -16.18
N SER A 327 -3.57 -13.47 -16.93
CA SER A 327 -2.99 -13.46 -18.24
C SER A 327 -3.89 -14.30 -19.16
N GLU A 328 -4.28 -13.76 -20.32
CA GLU A 328 -5.19 -14.39 -21.27
C GLU A 328 -6.53 -14.84 -20.63
N GLY A 329 -7.01 -14.08 -19.62
CA GLY A 329 -8.25 -14.36 -18.91
C GLY A 329 -8.19 -15.48 -17.88
N GLU A 330 -6.99 -15.97 -17.53
CA GLU A 330 -6.76 -17.01 -16.52
C GLU A 330 -5.84 -16.50 -15.41
N GLU A 331 -6.29 -16.60 -14.14
CA GLU A 331 -5.51 -16.20 -12.97
C GLU A 331 -4.24 -17.05 -12.83
N GLY A 332 -3.10 -16.41 -12.66
CA GLY A 332 -1.82 -17.07 -12.41
C GLY A 332 -1.15 -17.75 -13.60
N LYS A 333 -1.78 -17.82 -14.78
CA LYS A 333 -1.28 -18.50 -15.98
C LYS A 333 0.15 -18.13 -16.36
N PHE A 334 0.51 -16.87 -16.19
CA PHE A 334 1.86 -16.41 -16.46
C PHE A 334 2.91 -17.00 -15.51
N TYR A 335 2.54 -17.29 -14.27
CA TYR A 335 3.46 -17.62 -13.18
C TYR A 335 3.63 -19.11 -12.91
N VAL A 336 2.59 -19.92 -13.20
CA VAL A 336 2.58 -21.35 -12.86
C VAL A 336 3.31 -22.20 -13.90
N TRP A 337 3.74 -23.41 -13.49
CA TRP A 337 4.53 -24.33 -14.31
C TRP A 337 4.01 -25.75 -14.21
N SER A 338 3.97 -26.47 -15.33
CA SER A 338 3.90 -27.92 -15.32
C SER A 338 5.29 -28.54 -15.12
N LEU A 339 5.38 -29.76 -14.60
CA LEU A 339 6.64 -30.49 -14.51
C LEU A 339 7.30 -30.65 -15.90
N ALA A 340 6.50 -30.93 -16.94
CA ALA A 340 6.99 -31.11 -18.29
C ALA A 340 7.66 -29.83 -18.87
N GLU A 341 7.13 -28.64 -18.58
CA GLU A 341 7.76 -27.36 -18.97
C GLU A 341 9.11 -27.16 -18.28
N VAL A 342 9.19 -27.50 -16.98
CA VAL A 342 10.45 -27.42 -16.21
C VAL A 342 11.48 -28.41 -16.78
N GLU A 343 11.08 -29.67 -17.10
CA GLU A 343 11.94 -30.66 -17.70
C GLU A 343 12.45 -30.23 -19.09
N ALA A 344 11.58 -29.67 -19.92
CA ALA A 344 11.94 -29.17 -21.23
C ALA A 344 12.94 -28.00 -21.17
N ALA A 345 12.79 -27.09 -20.19
CA ALA A 345 13.64 -25.92 -20.05
C ALA A 345 15.00 -26.23 -19.38
N LEU A 346 15.04 -27.13 -18.41
CA LEU A 346 16.23 -27.38 -17.58
C LEU A 346 16.97 -28.70 -17.88
N GLY A 347 16.33 -29.63 -18.59
CA GLY A 347 16.93 -30.91 -18.93
C GLY A 347 17.40 -31.70 -17.69
N PRO A 348 18.66 -32.13 -17.62
CA PRO A 348 19.17 -32.95 -16.51
C PRO A 348 19.04 -32.28 -15.12
N ASP A 349 19.01 -30.94 -15.05
CA ASP A 349 18.90 -30.18 -13.81
C ASP A 349 17.45 -30.07 -13.28
N ALA A 350 16.46 -30.52 -14.07
CA ALA A 350 15.05 -30.36 -13.73
C ALA A 350 14.64 -31.08 -12.43
N ALA A 351 15.19 -32.26 -12.18
CA ALA A 351 14.89 -33.06 -10.98
C ALA A 351 15.31 -32.33 -9.69
N ASP A 352 16.50 -31.76 -9.68
CA ASP A 352 17.00 -30.99 -8.52
C ASP A 352 16.17 -29.71 -8.32
N PHE A 353 15.87 -29.02 -9.41
CA PHE A 353 15.01 -27.83 -9.37
C PHE A 353 13.61 -28.18 -8.84
N ALA A 354 12.99 -29.22 -9.35
CA ALA A 354 11.68 -29.69 -8.92
C ALA A 354 11.65 -30.05 -7.42
N ALA A 355 12.71 -30.71 -6.94
CA ALA A 355 12.85 -31.03 -5.50
C ALA A 355 12.99 -29.75 -4.64
N GLN A 356 13.72 -28.74 -5.13
CA GLN A 356 13.96 -27.48 -4.40
C GLN A 356 12.73 -26.57 -4.38
N TYR A 357 11.98 -26.50 -5.49
CA TYR A 357 10.86 -25.56 -5.68
C TYR A 357 9.48 -26.20 -5.66
N ASP A 358 9.36 -27.42 -5.13
CA ASP A 358 8.10 -28.15 -4.96
C ASP A 358 7.32 -28.39 -6.25
N VAL A 359 8.00 -28.69 -7.35
CA VAL A 359 7.37 -29.02 -8.63
C VAL A 359 7.08 -30.51 -8.70
N THR A 360 5.84 -30.89 -8.97
CA THR A 360 5.40 -32.29 -9.08
C THR A 360 4.53 -32.48 -10.32
N ALA A 361 4.36 -33.73 -10.76
CA ALA A 361 3.46 -34.05 -11.87
C ALA A 361 1.97 -33.79 -11.55
N ALA A 362 1.58 -33.90 -10.28
CA ALA A 362 0.21 -33.63 -9.84
C ALA A 362 -0.10 -32.12 -9.74
N GLY A 363 0.93 -31.31 -9.54
CA GLY A 363 0.78 -29.89 -9.27
C GLY A 363 0.33 -29.60 -7.84
N ASN A 364 0.43 -28.33 -7.46
CA ASN A 364 -0.07 -27.79 -6.19
C ASN A 364 -1.14 -26.70 -6.37
N PHE A 365 -1.46 -26.37 -7.64
CA PHE A 365 -2.48 -25.43 -8.02
C PHE A 365 -3.03 -25.79 -9.43
N GLU A 366 -4.30 -26.21 -9.53
CA GLU A 366 -5.03 -26.50 -10.78
C GLU A 366 -4.23 -27.35 -11.78
N SER A 367 -3.61 -28.43 -11.30
CA SER A 367 -2.73 -29.34 -12.08
C SER A 367 -1.42 -28.68 -12.56
N HIS A 368 -1.10 -27.48 -12.13
CA HIS A 368 0.17 -26.79 -12.31
C HIS A 368 0.87 -26.59 -10.96
N ASN A 369 2.06 -26.02 -10.99
CA ASN A 369 2.85 -25.76 -9.81
C ASN A 369 3.13 -24.28 -9.65
N ILE A 370 2.77 -23.76 -8.48
CA ILE A 370 3.31 -22.51 -7.94
C ILE A 370 4.66 -22.87 -7.32
N LEU A 371 5.72 -22.20 -7.77
CA LEU A 371 7.06 -22.41 -7.23
C LEU A 371 7.12 -21.93 -5.78
N ASN A 372 7.59 -22.78 -4.87
CA ASN A 372 7.75 -22.43 -3.47
C ASN A 372 8.84 -23.30 -2.81
N ARG A 373 9.32 -22.87 -1.65
CA ARG A 373 10.33 -23.60 -0.85
C ARG A 373 9.81 -23.95 0.55
N SER A 374 8.49 -23.90 0.75
CA SER A 374 7.82 -24.04 2.05
C SER A 374 8.11 -25.35 2.76
N LYS A 375 8.36 -26.45 2.02
CA LYS A 375 8.71 -27.75 2.63
C LYS A 375 10.06 -27.75 3.36
N HIS A 376 10.90 -26.75 3.11
CA HIS A 376 12.19 -26.62 3.76
C HIS A 376 12.15 -25.76 5.03
N LEU A 377 10.96 -25.29 5.41
CA LEU A 377 10.76 -24.44 6.58
C LEU A 377 10.52 -25.29 7.86
N PRO A 378 10.94 -24.78 9.03
CA PRO A 378 10.58 -25.38 10.31
C PRO A 378 9.06 -25.37 10.50
N ARG A 379 8.53 -26.42 11.14
CA ARG A 379 7.08 -26.57 11.34
C ARG A 379 6.49 -25.62 12.38
N SER A 380 7.30 -24.90 13.12
CA SER A 380 6.88 -23.92 14.14
C SER A 380 8.05 -23.02 14.52
N MET A 381 7.74 -21.82 14.99
CA MET A 381 8.69 -20.90 15.60
C MET A 381 9.51 -21.49 16.75
N ASP A 382 8.92 -22.42 17.50
CA ASP A 382 9.53 -23.04 18.68
C ASP A 382 10.58 -24.12 18.32
N VAL A 383 10.67 -24.49 17.04
CA VAL A 383 11.69 -25.43 16.55
C VAL A 383 12.92 -24.66 16.13
N PRO A 384 14.11 -24.92 16.72
CA PRO A 384 15.34 -24.27 16.25
C PRO A 384 15.53 -24.47 14.76
N ARG A 385 15.87 -23.40 14.06
CA ARG A 385 16.20 -23.47 12.64
C ARG A 385 17.41 -24.40 12.47
N GLY A 386 17.18 -25.58 11.91
CA GLY A 386 18.28 -26.44 11.47
C GLY A 386 19.10 -25.70 10.40
N GLU A 387 20.40 -25.94 10.33
CA GLU A 387 21.26 -25.42 9.28
C GLU A 387 20.68 -25.84 7.92
N GLY A 388 20.28 -24.86 7.09
CA GLY A 388 19.98 -24.97 5.67
C GLY A 388 19.24 -26.21 5.20
N VAL A 389 17.93 -26.29 5.43
CA VAL A 389 17.10 -27.36 4.89
C VAL A 389 16.79 -27.00 3.42
N GLY A 390 17.54 -27.59 2.47
CA GLY A 390 17.38 -27.34 1.03
C GLY A 390 18.65 -27.72 0.29
N LEU A 391 18.60 -27.73 -1.04
CA LEU A 391 19.74 -28.07 -1.90
C LEU A 391 20.75 -26.92 -2.05
N GLU A 392 20.38 -25.69 -1.74
CA GLU A 392 21.26 -24.52 -1.75
C GLU A 392 22.09 -24.43 -0.45
N ARG A 393 23.04 -25.33 -0.28
CA ARG A 393 23.87 -25.43 0.95
C ARG A 393 25.22 -24.73 0.82
N THR A 394 25.66 -24.48 -0.41
CA THR A 394 26.95 -23.85 -0.72
C THR A 394 26.76 -22.67 -1.63
N ALA A 395 27.77 -21.83 -1.75
CA ALA A 395 27.77 -20.72 -2.72
C ALA A 395 27.64 -21.22 -4.17
N ASP A 396 28.23 -22.39 -4.46
CA ASP A 396 28.14 -23.01 -5.79
C ASP A 396 26.70 -23.49 -6.08
N ASP A 397 26.04 -24.09 -5.09
CA ASP A 397 24.61 -24.47 -5.22
C ASP A 397 23.74 -23.21 -5.47
N ALA A 398 23.94 -22.16 -4.69
CA ALA A 398 23.21 -20.90 -4.86
C ALA A 398 23.40 -20.31 -6.24
N ALA A 399 24.64 -20.29 -6.78
CA ALA A 399 24.95 -19.83 -8.13
C ALA A 399 24.29 -20.72 -9.20
N ARG A 400 24.32 -22.04 -9.03
CA ARG A 400 23.67 -22.99 -9.92
C ARG A 400 22.14 -22.76 -9.95
N PHE A 401 21.48 -22.68 -8.80
CA PHE A 401 20.05 -22.43 -8.76
C PHE A 401 19.66 -21.03 -9.28
N ALA A 402 20.49 -20.02 -9.09
CA ALA A 402 20.30 -18.72 -9.70
C ALA A 402 20.32 -18.80 -11.24
N MET A 403 21.23 -19.57 -11.81
CA MET A 403 21.29 -19.82 -13.26
C MET A 403 20.02 -20.57 -13.74
N LEU A 404 19.55 -21.58 -13.00
CA LEU A 404 18.34 -22.34 -13.36
C LEU A 404 17.09 -21.45 -13.31
N ARG A 405 16.97 -20.61 -12.28
CA ARG A 405 15.90 -19.58 -12.22
C ARG A 405 15.97 -18.63 -13.39
N GLY A 406 17.16 -18.20 -13.80
CA GLY A 406 17.36 -17.33 -14.96
C GLY A 406 16.86 -17.95 -16.27
N LYS A 407 17.13 -19.24 -16.50
CA LYS A 407 16.60 -19.98 -17.68
C LYS A 407 15.08 -20.02 -17.70
N LEU A 408 14.45 -20.35 -16.56
CA LEU A 408 13.00 -20.37 -16.47
C LEU A 408 12.38 -18.97 -16.58
N LEU A 409 13.01 -17.94 -16.05
CA LEU A 409 12.58 -16.55 -16.22
C LEU A 409 12.61 -16.14 -17.70
N GLU A 410 13.63 -16.55 -18.45
CA GLU A 410 13.71 -16.32 -19.90
C GLU A 410 12.58 -17.04 -20.66
N GLU A 411 12.33 -18.33 -20.33
CA GLU A 411 11.21 -19.08 -20.92
C GLU A 411 9.86 -18.44 -20.59
N ARG A 412 9.64 -18.04 -19.34
CA ARG A 412 8.44 -17.31 -18.91
C ARG A 412 8.26 -15.99 -19.67
N GLY A 413 9.36 -15.32 -20.00
CA GLY A 413 9.35 -14.09 -20.78
C GLY A 413 8.75 -14.22 -22.19
N LYS A 414 8.59 -15.44 -22.72
CA LYS A 414 7.94 -15.74 -24.01
C LYS A 414 6.41 -15.85 -23.91
N ARG A 415 5.87 -15.99 -22.68
CA ARG A 415 4.43 -16.06 -22.43
C ARG A 415 3.79 -14.68 -22.58
N VAL A 416 2.48 -14.64 -22.79
CA VAL A 416 1.70 -13.40 -22.72
C VAL A 416 1.79 -12.84 -21.29
N ARG A 417 2.20 -11.59 -21.17
CA ARG A 417 2.37 -10.95 -19.86
C ARG A 417 1.03 -10.53 -19.26
N PRO A 418 0.90 -10.53 -17.93
CA PRO A 418 -0.20 -9.88 -17.24
C PRO A 418 -0.31 -8.42 -17.65
N GLY A 419 -1.51 -7.85 -17.55
CA GLY A 419 -1.75 -6.44 -17.78
C GLY A 419 -0.89 -5.58 -16.84
N LEU A 420 -0.28 -4.53 -17.38
CA LEU A 420 0.44 -3.52 -16.60
C LEU A 420 -0.47 -2.30 -16.43
N ASP A 421 -0.74 -1.95 -15.18
CA ASP A 421 -1.33 -0.65 -14.87
C ASP A 421 -0.22 0.40 -14.76
N ASP A 422 -0.01 1.11 -15.85
CA ASP A 422 1.12 2.02 -16.08
C ASP A 422 0.89 3.44 -15.53
N LYS A 423 -0.20 3.68 -14.77
CA LYS A 423 -0.39 4.96 -14.09
C LYS A 423 0.61 5.14 -12.95
N VAL A 424 1.00 6.37 -12.70
CA VAL A 424 1.86 6.78 -11.59
C VAL A 424 0.99 7.38 -10.50
N LEU A 425 0.91 6.72 -9.36
CA LEU A 425 0.22 7.21 -8.16
C LEU A 425 1.22 7.84 -7.21
N ALA A 426 0.98 9.09 -6.78
CA ALA A 426 1.94 9.85 -5.99
C ALA A 426 2.19 9.23 -4.60
N ASP A 427 1.14 8.76 -3.94
CA ASP A 427 1.25 8.12 -2.62
C ASP A 427 2.01 6.78 -2.67
N TRP A 428 1.71 5.90 -3.63
CA TRP A 428 2.39 4.61 -3.75
C TRP A 428 3.86 4.78 -4.15
N ASN A 429 4.14 5.73 -5.03
CA ASN A 429 5.51 6.11 -5.36
C ASN A 429 6.23 6.72 -4.16
N GLY A 430 5.56 7.55 -3.35
CA GLY A 430 6.11 8.09 -2.11
C GLY A 430 6.55 6.99 -1.14
N LEU A 431 5.74 5.93 -0.98
CA LEU A 431 6.10 4.74 -0.19
C LEU A 431 7.33 4.04 -0.77
N MET A 432 7.36 3.80 -2.10
CA MET A 432 8.49 3.11 -2.75
C MET A 432 9.76 3.95 -2.72
N ILE A 433 9.68 5.25 -2.91
CA ILE A 433 10.84 6.16 -2.80
C ILE A 433 11.46 6.07 -1.40
N ALA A 434 10.65 6.19 -0.34
CA ALA A 434 11.15 6.06 1.03
C ALA A 434 11.77 4.68 1.29
N ALA A 435 11.12 3.61 0.80
CA ALA A 435 11.62 2.25 0.93
C ALA A 435 12.98 2.04 0.24
N LEU A 436 13.13 2.53 -0.99
CA LEU A 436 14.40 2.46 -1.72
C LEU A 436 15.53 3.22 -1.01
N VAL A 437 15.24 4.39 -0.45
CA VAL A 437 16.22 5.19 0.32
C VAL A 437 16.64 4.45 1.58
N ASN A 438 15.68 3.97 2.38
CA ASN A 438 15.95 3.32 3.66
C ASN A 438 16.64 1.97 3.47
N ALA A 439 16.08 1.10 2.63
CA ALA A 439 16.64 -0.21 2.33
C ALA A 439 18.00 -0.10 1.61
N GLY A 440 18.13 0.82 0.66
CA GLY A 440 19.41 1.08 -0.05
C GLY A 440 20.51 1.55 0.89
N THR A 441 20.17 2.39 1.88
CA THR A 441 21.13 2.83 2.91
C THR A 441 21.56 1.66 3.80
N ILE A 442 20.61 0.85 4.27
CA ILE A 442 20.87 -0.29 5.16
C ILE A 442 21.70 -1.36 4.45
N LEU A 443 21.33 -1.73 3.22
CA LEU A 443 21.96 -2.79 2.43
C LEU A 443 23.18 -2.32 1.64
N GLY A 444 23.53 -1.03 1.69
CA GLY A 444 24.68 -0.48 0.98
C GLY A 444 24.51 -0.48 -0.55
N GLN A 445 23.30 -0.18 -1.04
CA GLN A 445 22.94 -0.17 -2.46
C GLN A 445 22.72 1.27 -2.96
N PRO A 446 23.78 1.99 -3.36
CA PRO A 446 23.68 3.42 -3.73
C PRO A 446 22.82 3.66 -4.98
N ASP A 447 22.74 2.70 -5.90
CA ASP A 447 21.92 2.80 -7.11
C ASP A 447 20.43 2.94 -6.80
N TRP A 448 19.95 2.37 -5.66
CA TRP A 448 18.56 2.47 -5.25
C TRP A 448 18.18 3.91 -4.88
N LEU A 449 19.12 4.64 -4.28
CA LEU A 449 18.95 6.07 -4.02
C LEU A 449 18.78 6.87 -5.33
N GLY A 450 19.52 6.50 -6.38
CA GLY A 450 19.40 7.11 -7.71
C GLY A 450 18.01 6.88 -8.35
N HIS A 451 17.42 5.66 -8.18
CA HIS A 451 16.05 5.39 -8.64
C HIS A 451 15.03 6.19 -7.82
N ALA A 452 15.15 6.19 -6.49
CA ALA A 452 14.29 6.96 -5.60
C ALA A 452 14.31 8.45 -5.95
N ARG A 453 15.48 9.00 -6.23
CA ARG A 453 15.64 10.41 -6.60
C ARG A 453 14.97 10.76 -7.92
N ARG A 454 15.13 9.95 -8.95
CA ARG A 454 14.46 10.20 -10.25
C ARG A 454 12.94 10.16 -10.13
N ALA A 455 12.39 9.18 -9.39
CA ALA A 455 10.95 9.10 -9.16
C ALA A 455 10.43 10.31 -8.37
N PHE A 456 11.16 10.73 -7.34
CA PHE A 456 10.84 11.93 -6.58
C PHE A 456 10.85 13.19 -7.44
N ASP A 457 11.91 13.40 -8.24
CA ASP A 457 12.06 14.57 -9.09
C ASP A 457 10.97 14.65 -10.17
N PHE A 458 10.56 13.49 -10.72
CA PHE A 458 9.45 13.42 -11.66
C PHE A 458 8.14 13.88 -11.01
N ILE A 459 7.79 13.32 -9.84
CA ILE A 459 6.53 13.68 -9.15
C ILE A 459 6.54 15.14 -8.69
N ALA A 460 7.66 15.59 -8.11
CA ALA A 460 7.81 16.97 -7.66
C ALA A 460 7.80 17.99 -8.82
N GLY A 461 8.15 17.56 -10.03
CA GLY A 461 8.17 18.41 -11.23
C GLY A 461 6.89 18.29 -12.07
N ALA A 462 6.51 17.06 -12.47
CA ALA A 462 5.44 16.82 -13.43
C ALA A 462 4.06 16.63 -12.79
N MET A 463 4.03 16.23 -11.52
CA MET A 463 2.77 15.97 -10.80
C MET A 463 2.46 17.03 -9.73
N THR A 464 3.10 18.20 -9.80
CA THR A 464 2.91 19.29 -8.83
C THR A 464 2.67 20.60 -9.57
N ASP A 465 1.63 21.32 -9.17
CA ASP A 465 1.35 22.70 -9.64
C ASP A 465 1.52 23.66 -8.44
N GLY A 466 2.61 24.44 -8.43
CA GLY A 466 3.04 25.20 -7.26
C GLY A 466 3.34 24.30 -6.06
N ASP A 467 2.53 24.39 -4.99
CA ASP A 467 2.57 23.48 -3.83
C ASP A 467 1.40 22.48 -3.84
N ARG A 468 0.59 22.44 -4.90
CA ARG A 468 -0.54 21.52 -5.06
C ARG A 468 -0.07 20.23 -5.75
N LEU A 469 -0.03 19.15 -5.00
CA LEU A 469 0.32 17.82 -5.49
C LEU A 469 -0.90 17.18 -6.17
N GLY A 470 -0.68 16.50 -7.30
CA GLY A 470 -1.68 15.65 -7.95
C GLY A 470 -1.58 14.20 -7.46
N HIS A 471 -2.62 13.42 -7.74
CA HIS A 471 -2.75 12.04 -7.32
C HIS A 471 -2.25 11.03 -8.35
N SER A 472 -2.85 11.03 -9.53
CA SER A 472 -2.58 10.09 -10.63
C SER A 472 -2.06 10.81 -11.86
N TRP A 473 -1.02 10.25 -12.48
CA TRP A 473 -0.49 10.72 -13.75
C TRP A 473 -0.38 9.56 -14.75
N ARG A 474 -0.88 9.80 -15.95
CA ARG A 474 -0.72 8.88 -17.07
C ARG A 474 -0.75 9.62 -18.40
N GLN A 475 0.20 9.35 -19.29
CA GLN A 475 0.26 9.88 -20.66
C GLN A 475 0.09 11.42 -20.75
N GLY A 476 0.73 12.15 -19.81
CA GLY A 476 0.68 13.61 -19.76
C GLY A 476 -0.58 14.20 -19.11
N ARG A 477 -1.50 13.38 -18.61
CA ARG A 477 -2.68 13.83 -17.87
C ARG A 477 -2.47 13.63 -16.39
N LEU A 478 -2.76 14.66 -15.60
CA LEU A 478 -2.64 14.71 -14.16
C LEU A 478 -4.01 14.91 -13.51
N LEU A 479 -4.35 14.09 -12.53
CA LEU A 479 -5.52 14.30 -11.67
C LEU A 479 -5.15 15.22 -10.51
N LEU A 480 -5.82 16.38 -10.44
CA LEU A 480 -5.72 17.40 -9.39
C LEU A 480 -7.10 17.67 -8.79
N PRO A 481 -7.17 18.04 -7.51
CA PRO A 481 -6.10 18.00 -6.51
C PRO A 481 -5.78 16.57 -6.08
N GLY A 482 -4.56 16.35 -5.56
CA GLY A 482 -4.20 15.11 -4.91
C GLY A 482 -4.94 14.90 -3.59
N LEU A 483 -4.65 13.78 -2.95
CA LEU A 483 -5.25 13.35 -1.68
C LEU A 483 -4.29 13.57 -0.51
N ALA A 484 -4.79 13.52 0.72
CA ALA A 484 -3.92 13.61 1.90
C ALA A 484 -2.87 12.48 1.94
N SER A 485 -3.17 11.31 1.36
CA SER A 485 -2.22 10.19 1.23
C SER A 485 -1.02 10.57 0.35
N ASP A 486 -1.24 11.31 -0.74
CA ASP A 486 -0.17 11.76 -1.63
C ASP A 486 0.80 12.69 -0.90
N TYR A 487 0.27 13.68 -0.21
CA TYR A 487 1.08 14.60 0.59
C TYR A 487 1.84 13.85 1.69
N ALA A 488 1.15 13.00 2.45
CA ALA A 488 1.76 12.26 3.55
C ALA A 488 2.91 11.36 3.07
N ALA A 489 2.70 10.59 2.00
CA ALA A 489 3.71 9.70 1.45
C ALA A 489 4.87 10.46 0.79
N MET A 490 4.59 11.54 0.04
CA MET A 490 5.64 12.34 -0.62
C MET A 490 6.44 13.19 0.37
N ILE A 491 5.84 13.67 1.46
CA ILE A 491 6.58 14.31 2.57
C ILE A 491 7.52 13.27 3.22
N ARG A 492 7.04 12.04 3.50
CA ARG A 492 7.88 10.95 4.01
C ARG A 492 9.06 10.66 3.07
N ALA A 493 8.81 10.60 1.76
CA ALA A 493 9.84 10.40 0.73
C ALA A 493 10.88 11.54 0.72
N ALA A 494 10.43 12.80 0.78
CA ALA A 494 11.30 13.97 0.84
C ALA A 494 12.18 13.97 2.10
N LEU A 495 11.62 13.61 3.26
CA LEU A 495 12.36 13.50 4.53
C LEU A 495 13.39 12.37 4.48
N ALA A 496 13.04 11.20 3.95
CA ALA A 496 13.99 10.09 3.76
C ALA A 496 15.17 10.49 2.85
N LEU A 497 14.88 11.13 1.72
CA LEU A 497 15.90 11.65 0.81
C LEU A 497 16.76 12.73 1.49
N TYR A 498 16.15 13.66 2.25
CA TYR A 498 16.88 14.68 3.00
C TYR A 498 17.84 14.05 4.02
N GLU A 499 17.36 13.11 4.83
CA GLU A 499 18.22 12.41 5.80
C GLU A 499 19.37 11.66 5.12
N ALA A 500 19.14 11.14 3.88
CA ALA A 500 20.16 10.45 3.12
C ALA A 500 21.21 11.38 2.47
N THR A 501 20.77 12.53 1.94
CA THR A 501 21.63 13.42 1.13
C THR A 501 22.07 14.69 1.84
N GLY A 502 21.27 15.20 2.78
CA GLY A 502 21.45 16.50 3.42
C GLY A 502 21.03 17.69 2.55
N GLU A 503 20.34 17.46 1.42
CA GLU A 503 19.91 18.52 0.51
C GLU A 503 18.75 19.32 1.09
N GLY A 504 19.02 20.56 1.53
CA GLY A 504 18.01 21.44 2.16
C GLY A 504 16.76 21.70 1.31
N ALA A 505 16.85 21.64 -0.02
CA ALA A 505 15.70 21.79 -0.91
C ALA A 505 14.62 20.71 -0.68
N LEU A 506 15.01 19.48 -0.30
CA LEU A 506 14.10 18.39 0.01
C LEU A 506 13.32 18.66 1.31
N LEU A 507 13.99 19.16 2.34
CA LEU A 507 13.32 19.57 3.58
C LEU A 507 12.39 20.76 3.34
N ALA A 508 12.82 21.74 2.55
CA ALA A 508 11.98 22.90 2.19
C ALA A 508 10.73 22.46 1.42
N ARG A 509 10.85 21.50 0.50
CA ARG A 509 9.70 20.92 -0.22
C ARG A 509 8.75 20.16 0.73
N ALA A 510 9.29 19.36 1.65
CA ALA A 510 8.49 18.68 2.68
C ALA A 510 7.68 19.66 3.52
N VAL A 511 8.29 20.77 3.95
CA VAL A 511 7.61 21.84 4.70
C VAL A 511 6.53 22.53 3.87
N ALA A 512 6.80 22.81 2.58
CA ALA A 512 5.82 23.42 1.69
C ALA A 512 4.60 22.52 1.49
N TRP A 513 4.80 21.24 1.23
CA TRP A 513 3.71 20.25 1.12
C TRP A 513 2.96 20.06 2.44
N GLN A 514 3.65 20.08 3.58
CA GLN A 514 2.97 20.02 4.89
C GLN A 514 2.07 21.24 5.10
N ARG A 515 2.50 22.44 4.68
CA ARG A 515 1.66 23.66 4.75
C ARG A 515 0.45 23.57 3.81
N ALA A 516 0.61 23.00 2.61
CA ALA A 516 -0.51 22.76 1.69
C ALA A 516 -1.50 21.75 2.29
N LEU A 517 -1.01 20.67 2.89
CA LEU A 517 -1.84 19.69 3.61
C LEU A 517 -2.61 20.35 4.75
N ASP A 518 -1.95 21.17 5.58
CA ASP A 518 -2.58 21.91 6.68
C ASP A 518 -3.68 22.88 6.19
N THR A 519 -3.43 23.51 5.05
CA THR A 519 -4.33 24.55 4.50
C THR A 519 -5.59 23.95 3.90
N HIS A 520 -5.44 22.91 3.07
CA HIS A 520 -6.53 22.39 2.23
C HIS A 520 -7.22 21.14 2.80
N TYR A 521 -6.54 20.40 3.69
CA TYR A 521 -7.05 19.13 4.23
C TYR A 521 -7.30 19.16 5.72
N GLY A 522 -6.80 20.20 6.43
CA GLY A 522 -6.91 20.29 7.89
C GLY A 522 -8.34 20.48 8.37
N ASP A 523 -8.81 19.59 9.27
CA ASP A 523 -10.00 19.81 10.06
C ASP A 523 -9.63 20.64 11.31
N ARG A 524 -9.92 21.93 11.26
CA ARG A 524 -9.56 22.87 12.34
C ARG A 524 -10.31 22.62 13.65
N GLU A 525 -11.49 22.01 13.57
CA GLU A 525 -12.29 21.71 14.75
C GLU A 525 -11.78 20.46 15.46
N ARG A 526 -11.48 19.42 14.69
CA ARG A 526 -11.08 18.12 15.22
C ARG A 526 -9.57 17.92 15.30
N GLY A 527 -8.79 18.59 14.46
CA GLY A 527 -7.32 18.48 14.44
C GLY A 527 -6.79 17.27 13.69
N ALA A 528 -7.63 16.63 12.88
CA ALA A 528 -7.27 15.58 11.92
C ALA A 528 -7.22 16.13 10.49
N TYR A 529 -6.84 15.30 9.52
CA TYR A 529 -6.90 15.64 8.11
C TYR A 529 -8.03 14.87 7.41
N TYR A 530 -8.79 15.58 6.59
CA TYR A 530 -9.66 14.96 5.59
C TYR A 530 -8.80 14.28 4.51
N LEU A 531 -9.35 13.24 3.87
CA LEU A 531 -8.69 12.61 2.74
C LEU A 531 -8.62 13.54 1.53
N THR A 532 -9.66 14.34 1.31
CA THR A 532 -9.81 15.22 0.15
C THR A 532 -9.61 16.70 0.50
N ALA A 533 -9.15 17.48 -0.50
CA ALA A 533 -9.00 18.92 -0.37
C ALA A 533 -10.34 19.63 -0.15
N ASP A 534 -10.30 20.86 0.37
CA ASP A 534 -11.48 21.70 0.61
C ASP A 534 -12.15 22.22 -0.67
N ASP A 535 -11.41 22.20 -1.78
CA ASP A 535 -11.87 22.54 -3.13
C ASP A 535 -12.19 21.32 -4.00
N ALA A 536 -12.11 20.10 -3.46
CA ALA A 536 -12.59 18.91 -4.14
C ALA A 536 -14.12 18.90 -4.13
N GLY A 537 -14.73 19.10 -5.31
CA GLY A 537 -16.18 19.01 -5.50
C GLY A 537 -16.66 17.56 -5.57
N ASP A 538 -17.96 17.35 -5.79
CA ASP A 538 -18.60 16.09 -6.19
C ASP A 538 -18.75 15.00 -5.12
N LEU A 539 -18.48 15.26 -3.86
CA LEU A 539 -18.60 14.28 -2.78
C LEU A 539 -19.80 14.55 -1.88
N VAL A 540 -20.50 13.48 -1.47
CA VAL A 540 -21.61 13.56 -0.50
C VAL A 540 -21.12 13.86 0.92
N VAL A 541 -19.86 13.49 1.22
CA VAL A 541 -19.18 13.73 2.49
C VAL A 541 -17.68 13.79 2.25
N ARG A 542 -16.95 14.61 3.02
CA ARG A 542 -15.48 14.59 3.04
C ARG A 542 -15.01 13.56 4.08
N PRO A 543 -14.40 12.44 3.67
CA PRO A 543 -14.01 11.40 4.61
C PRO A 543 -12.72 11.78 5.36
N HIS A 544 -12.62 11.35 6.64
CA HIS A 544 -11.36 11.27 7.35
C HIS A 544 -10.82 9.85 7.19
N ALA A 545 -9.69 9.70 6.51
CA ALA A 545 -9.03 8.40 6.40
C ALA A 545 -8.19 8.16 7.65
N THR A 546 -8.74 7.48 8.64
CA THR A 546 -8.08 7.22 9.93
C THR A 546 -7.81 5.74 10.19
N THR A 547 -8.43 4.84 9.42
CA THR A 547 -8.26 3.39 9.52
C THR A 547 -7.20 2.92 8.53
N ASP A 548 -6.33 2.00 8.96
CA ASP A 548 -5.35 1.36 8.10
C ASP A 548 -6.03 0.37 7.16
N ASP A 549 -5.55 0.30 5.93
CA ASP A 549 -5.87 -0.69 4.91
C ASP A 549 -4.56 -1.41 4.51
N ALA A 550 -4.41 -1.84 3.27
CA ALA A 550 -3.15 -2.37 2.74
C ALA A 550 -1.99 -1.35 2.83
N THR A 551 -2.32 -0.06 2.82
CA THR A 551 -1.40 1.04 3.11
C THR A 551 -1.73 1.68 4.47
N PRO A 552 -0.73 2.28 5.16
CA PRO A 552 -0.98 3.03 6.37
C PRO A 552 -1.85 4.25 6.08
N ASN A 553 -2.79 4.56 6.97
CA ASN A 553 -3.68 5.69 6.79
C ASN A 553 -2.92 7.04 6.74
N PRO A 554 -3.38 8.02 5.93
CA PRO A 554 -2.65 9.27 5.71
C PRO A 554 -2.46 10.10 6.99
N ASN A 555 -3.38 10.03 7.94
CA ASN A 555 -3.25 10.72 9.22
C ASN A 555 -2.11 10.16 10.08
N ALA A 556 -1.90 8.85 10.05
CA ALA A 556 -0.79 8.20 10.75
C ALA A 556 0.57 8.56 10.12
N VAL A 557 0.66 8.56 8.79
CA VAL A 557 1.88 8.97 8.08
C VAL A 557 2.16 10.45 8.30
N ALA A 558 1.13 11.31 8.26
CA ALA A 558 1.25 12.74 8.59
C ALA A 558 1.74 12.96 10.03
N ALA A 559 1.24 12.19 11.01
CA ALA A 559 1.72 12.26 12.38
C ALA A 559 3.21 11.93 12.49
N GLN A 560 3.68 10.86 11.82
CA GLN A 560 5.11 10.53 11.77
C GLN A 560 5.94 11.64 11.12
N ASN A 561 5.45 12.21 10.01
CA ASN A 561 6.10 13.31 9.31
C ASN A 561 6.21 14.56 10.20
N LEU A 562 5.15 14.91 10.93
CA LEU A 562 5.13 16.04 11.85
C LEU A 562 6.16 15.88 12.98
N VAL A 563 6.31 14.66 13.53
CA VAL A 563 7.36 14.35 14.52
C VAL A 563 8.76 14.57 13.92
N ARG A 564 9.00 14.06 12.69
CA ARG A 564 10.29 14.22 12.00
C ARG A 564 10.55 15.69 11.62
N LEU A 565 9.55 16.40 11.11
CA LEU A 565 9.65 17.82 10.78
C LEU A 565 10.01 18.65 12.00
N ALA A 566 9.38 18.38 13.16
CA ALA A 566 9.71 19.07 14.40
C ALA A 566 11.20 18.90 14.78
N ALA A 567 11.73 17.68 14.68
CA ALA A 567 13.12 17.38 14.99
C ALA A 567 14.10 17.99 13.98
N LEU A 568 13.75 17.99 12.67
CA LEU A 568 14.63 18.45 11.60
C LEU A 568 14.61 19.97 11.40
N THR A 569 13.51 20.65 11.74
CA THR A 569 13.37 22.11 11.59
C THR A 569 13.53 22.87 12.91
N GLY A 570 13.31 22.21 14.05
CA GLY A 570 13.22 22.86 15.37
C GLY A 570 11.90 23.62 15.60
N GLU A 571 10.93 23.54 14.68
CA GLU A 571 9.63 24.20 14.81
C GLU A 571 8.70 23.38 15.73
N HIS A 572 8.48 23.84 16.96
CA HIS A 572 7.63 23.15 17.95
C HIS A 572 6.17 22.97 17.50
N GLY A 573 5.64 23.86 16.66
CA GLY A 573 4.28 23.77 16.13
C GLY A 573 3.99 22.49 15.37
N PHE A 574 4.99 21.84 14.78
CA PHE A 574 4.83 20.51 14.16
C PHE A 574 4.57 19.43 15.22
N ARG A 575 5.30 19.49 16.35
CA ARG A 575 5.12 18.56 17.48
C ARG A 575 3.73 18.67 18.10
N ASP A 576 3.29 19.90 18.34
CA ASP A 576 1.96 20.17 18.93
C ASP A 576 0.84 19.63 18.05
N ARG A 577 0.98 19.76 16.72
CA ARG A 577 0.02 19.19 15.75
C ARG A 577 0.06 17.67 15.74
N ALA A 578 1.25 17.04 15.79
CA ALA A 578 1.37 15.59 15.87
C ALA A 578 0.68 15.06 17.13
N ASP A 579 0.90 15.68 18.28
CA ASP A 579 0.31 15.29 19.55
C ASP A 579 -1.22 15.41 19.51
N ARG A 580 -1.75 16.52 18.98
CA ARG A 580 -3.20 16.71 18.82
C ARG A 580 -3.82 15.72 17.86
N LEU A 581 -3.19 15.48 16.71
CA LEU A 581 -3.67 14.53 15.71
C LEU A 581 -3.80 13.11 16.28
N MET A 582 -2.75 12.63 16.95
CA MET A 582 -2.75 11.32 17.60
C MET A 582 -3.78 11.24 18.75
N GLU A 583 -3.85 12.27 19.60
CA GLU A 583 -4.81 12.31 20.71
C GLU A 583 -6.26 12.18 20.21
N VAL A 584 -6.62 12.95 19.20
CA VAL A 584 -8.00 12.96 18.66
C VAL A 584 -8.39 11.61 18.08
N ILE A 585 -7.57 11.05 17.20
CA ILE A 585 -7.92 9.80 16.50
C ILE A 585 -7.87 8.61 17.47
N LEU A 586 -6.85 8.50 18.31
CA LEU A 586 -6.74 7.39 19.27
C LEU A 586 -7.84 7.45 20.34
N SER A 587 -8.24 8.65 20.78
CA SER A 587 -9.37 8.80 21.72
C SER A 587 -10.69 8.37 21.10
N ALA A 588 -10.93 8.70 19.84
CA ALA A 588 -12.15 8.28 19.11
C ALA A 588 -12.21 6.76 18.89
N ASN A 589 -11.06 6.08 18.84
CA ASN A 589 -10.92 4.68 18.46
C ASN A 589 -10.31 3.80 19.56
N ALA A 590 -10.36 4.21 20.82
CA ALA A 590 -9.70 3.54 21.95
C ALA A 590 -10.13 2.06 22.13
N THR A 591 -11.31 1.68 21.65
CA THR A 591 -11.84 0.31 21.71
C THR A 591 -11.38 -0.57 20.54
N ASN A 592 -10.84 0.03 19.46
CA ASN A 592 -10.37 -0.69 18.27
C ASN A 592 -9.02 -0.15 17.79
N LEU A 593 -7.97 -0.36 18.56
CA LEU A 593 -6.64 0.11 18.22
C LEU A 593 -6.01 -0.63 17.02
N PHE A 594 -6.47 -1.85 16.71
CA PHE A 594 -5.89 -2.65 15.62
C PHE A 594 -6.25 -2.13 14.22
N GLY A 595 -7.30 -1.35 14.08
CA GLY A 595 -7.60 -0.64 12.84
C GLY A 595 -6.76 0.63 12.64
N HIS A 596 -5.88 1.00 13.60
CA HIS A 596 -5.12 2.26 13.61
C HIS A 596 -3.66 2.04 14.01
N VAL A 597 -3.08 0.90 13.66
CA VAL A 597 -1.74 0.49 14.10
C VAL A 597 -0.65 1.40 13.55
N ALA A 598 -0.81 1.92 12.34
CA ALA A 598 0.12 2.91 11.81
C ALA A 598 0.19 4.19 12.68
N LEU A 599 -0.92 4.55 13.33
CA LEU A 599 -0.93 5.67 14.27
C LEU A 599 -0.27 5.29 15.61
N LEU A 600 -0.36 4.02 16.05
CA LEU A 600 0.43 3.53 17.20
C LEU A 600 1.94 3.54 16.88
N ASN A 601 2.33 3.26 15.63
CA ASN A 601 3.72 3.42 15.16
C ASN A 601 4.17 4.87 15.21
N ALA A 602 3.28 5.82 14.85
CA ALA A 602 3.56 7.25 14.98
C ALA A 602 3.73 7.68 16.45
N LEU A 603 2.88 7.16 17.34
CA LEU A 603 2.98 7.43 18.78
C LEU A 603 4.28 6.86 19.37
N ASP A 604 4.68 5.66 18.98
CA ASP A 604 5.94 5.07 19.43
C ASP A 604 7.14 5.91 18.98
N LEU A 605 7.17 6.33 17.71
CA LEU A 605 8.17 7.28 17.20
C LEU A 605 8.17 8.58 18.04
N ARG A 606 7.00 9.16 18.34
CA ARG A 606 6.87 10.39 19.12
C ARG A 606 7.43 10.26 20.53
N LEU A 607 7.24 9.11 21.17
CA LEU A 607 7.66 8.84 22.53
C LEU A 607 9.15 8.48 22.65
N ARG A 608 9.77 7.97 21.58
CA ARG A 608 11.07 7.30 21.65
C ARG A 608 12.06 7.75 20.58
N ALA A 609 11.72 8.75 19.76
CA ALA A 609 12.62 9.23 18.70
C ALA A 609 14.03 9.49 19.25
N ALA A 610 15.04 8.91 18.61
CA ALA A 610 16.44 9.24 18.80
C ALA A 610 16.83 10.26 17.74
N GLU A 611 16.91 11.53 18.15
CA GLU A 611 17.37 12.62 17.30
C GLU A 611 18.90 12.62 17.28
N ILE A 612 19.50 12.35 16.11
CA ILE A 612 20.96 12.28 15.96
C ILE A 612 21.40 13.51 15.17
N VAL A 613 22.00 14.45 15.89
CA VAL A 613 22.55 15.67 15.30
C VAL A 613 24.01 15.45 14.94
N VAL A 614 24.32 15.47 13.63
CA VAL A 614 25.67 15.30 13.11
C VAL A 614 26.20 16.65 12.65
N THR A 615 27.30 17.10 13.26
CA THR A 615 27.90 18.43 13.07
C THR A 615 29.28 18.36 12.44
N GLY A 616 29.71 19.46 11.82
CA GLY A 616 31.06 19.64 11.26
C GLY A 616 31.18 19.32 9.77
N ALA A 617 32.21 19.89 9.13
CA ALA A 617 32.42 19.83 7.68
C ALA A 617 32.71 18.42 7.16
N ASN A 618 33.36 17.55 7.96
CA ASN A 618 33.76 16.20 7.60
C ASN A 618 32.89 15.13 8.28
N ALA A 619 31.60 15.43 8.51
CA ALA A 619 30.69 14.59 9.30
C ALA A 619 29.99 13.48 8.49
N GLU A 620 30.29 13.32 7.19
CA GLU A 620 29.65 12.31 6.34
C GLU A 620 29.77 10.87 6.87
N PRO A 621 30.95 10.40 7.34
CA PRO A 621 31.06 9.04 7.89
C PRO A 621 30.15 8.85 9.13
N LEU A 622 30.05 9.85 10.01
CA LEU A 622 29.17 9.82 11.16
C LEU A 622 27.69 9.82 10.76
N ALA A 623 27.33 10.62 9.75
CA ALA A 623 25.96 10.62 9.23
C ALA A 623 25.59 9.27 8.59
N GLN A 624 26.50 8.65 7.87
CA GLN A 624 26.30 7.29 7.33
C GLN A 624 26.15 6.25 8.43
N ALA A 625 27.01 6.31 9.46
CA ALA A 625 26.91 5.42 10.62
C ALA A 625 25.57 5.59 11.35
N ALA A 626 25.16 6.84 11.59
CA ALA A 626 23.88 7.16 12.23
C ALA A 626 22.68 6.59 11.47
N ARG A 627 22.67 6.69 10.13
CA ARG A 627 21.60 6.13 9.29
C ARG A 627 21.57 4.61 9.28
N LYS A 628 22.71 3.96 9.53
CA LYS A 628 22.84 2.50 9.61
C LYS A 628 22.61 1.93 11.00
N LEU A 629 22.26 2.75 12.00
CA LEU A 629 21.90 2.23 13.32
C LEU A 629 20.65 1.34 13.23
N PRO A 630 20.62 0.14 13.85
CA PRO A 630 19.48 -0.77 13.82
C PRO A 630 18.37 -0.30 14.76
N PHE A 631 17.94 0.96 14.64
CA PHE A 631 16.93 1.61 15.44
C PHE A 631 15.94 2.35 14.53
N ILE A 632 14.71 1.87 14.48
CA ILE A 632 13.68 2.37 13.55
C ILE A 632 13.26 3.82 13.86
N ASP A 633 13.34 4.24 15.13
CA ASP A 633 12.90 5.56 15.59
C ASP A 633 14.01 6.63 15.50
N ARG A 634 15.07 6.39 14.74
CA ARG A 634 16.12 7.38 14.50
C ARG A 634 15.65 8.50 13.57
N ILE A 635 16.09 9.72 13.86
CA ILE A 635 15.95 10.91 13.01
C ILE A 635 17.33 11.55 12.90
N VAL A 636 17.87 11.66 11.68
CA VAL A 636 19.25 12.12 11.47
C VAL A 636 19.26 13.54 10.90
N LEU A 637 19.67 14.52 11.70
CA LEU A 637 19.88 15.89 11.26
C LEU A 637 21.34 16.12 10.92
N ARG A 638 21.63 16.54 9.69
CA ARG A 638 22.94 16.96 9.25
C ARG A 638 23.06 18.47 9.36
N ALA A 639 23.91 18.94 10.26
CA ALA A 639 24.13 20.35 10.54
C ALA A 639 25.64 20.69 10.38
N PRO A 640 26.16 20.77 9.12
CA PRO A 640 27.59 21.03 8.90
C PRO A 640 28.01 22.42 9.40
N SER A 641 27.08 23.37 9.50
CA SER A 641 27.31 24.71 10.06
C SER A 641 26.01 25.29 10.61
N ALA A 642 26.11 26.36 11.40
CA ALA A 642 24.96 27.08 11.94
C ALA A 642 24.12 27.80 10.87
N ALA A 643 24.68 28.07 9.69
CA ALA A 643 24.04 28.88 8.66
C ALA A 643 22.77 28.24 8.04
N GLY A 644 22.65 26.91 8.09
CA GLY A 644 21.52 26.17 7.58
C GLY A 644 20.39 25.91 8.58
N LEU A 645 20.55 26.31 9.85
CA LEU A 645 19.59 26.05 10.92
C LEU A 645 18.91 27.33 11.40
N PRO A 646 17.61 27.29 11.71
CA PRO A 646 16.95 28.38 12.42
C PRO A 646 17.68 28.75 13.72
N ALA A 647 17.72 30.04 14.08
CA ALA A 647 18.44 30.51 15.24
C ALA A 647 17.97 29.87 16.56
N ALA A 648 16.69 29.52 16.64
CA ALA A 648 16.10 28.86 17.82
C ALA A 648 16.23 27.31 17.77
N HIS A 649 16.86 26.73 16.75
CA HIS A 649 17.00 25.27 16.67
C HIS A 649 17.92 24.73 17.75
N PRO A 650 17.52 23.67 18.52
CA PRO A 650 18.34 23.15 19.65
C PRO A 650 19.74 22.70 19.23
N ALA A 651 19.92 22.29 17.96
CA ALA A 651 21.23 21.92 17.41
C ALA A 651 22.24 23.08 17.34
N GLN A 652 21.80 24.35 17.42
CA GLN A 652 22.71 25.52 17.45
C GLN A 652 23.69 25.44 18.61
N GLU A 653 23.24 25.02 19.80
CA GLU A 653 24.11 24.85 20.96
C GLU A 653 25.15 23.75 20.80
N LYS A 654 24.77 22.67 20.07
CA LYS A 654 25.69 21.55 19.77
C LYS A 654 26.79 21.95 18.83
N LEU A 655 26.48 22.79 17.83
CA LEU A 655 27.46 23.32 16.89
C LEU A 655 28.51 24.19 17.60
N LYS A 656 28.10 24.91 18.66
CA LYS A 656 29.04 25.69 19.50
C LYS A 656 29.93 24.80 20.35
N ALA A 657 29.41 23.66 20.80
CA ALA A 657 30.11 22.75 21.73
C ALA A 657 31.10 21.81 21.01
N ALA A 658 30.94 21.59 19.69
CA ALA A 658 31.77 20.68 18.90
C ALA A 658 32.45 21.42 17.75
N PRO A 659 33.67 21.91 17.94
CA PRO A 659 34.46 22.61 16.90
C PRO A 659 34.88 21.69 15.73
N GLU A 660 34.92 20.38 15.96
CA GLU A 660 35.21 19.35 14.97
C GLU A 660 33.96 18.52 14.64
N SER A 661 34.08 17.56 13.70
CA SER A 661 32.98 16.67 13.35
C SER A 661 32.59 15.80 14.54
N ALA A 662 31.28 15.83 14.89
CA ALA A 662 30.72 15.07 16.01
C ALA A 662 29.26 14.71 15.77
N ALA A 663 28.81 13.65 16.44
CA ALA A 663 27.41 13.26 16.51
C ALA A 663 26.91 13.35 17.96
N PHE A 664 25.69 13.85 18.14
CA PHE A 664 24.98 13.89 19.42
C PHE A 664 23.69 13.07 19.30
N VAL A 665 23.49 12.13 20.21
CA VAL A 665 22.26 11.34 20.26
C VAL A 665 21.38 11.89 21.36
N CYS A 666 20.20 12.38 21.01
CA CYS A 666 19.24 12.98 21.92
C CYS A 666 17.96 12.15 21.98
N VAL A 667 17.48 11.87 23.20
CA VAL A 667 16.18 11.25 23.46
C VAL A 667 15.42 12.16 24.42
N GLY A 668 14.30 12.70 23.95
CA GLY A 668 13.59 13.75 24.68
C GLY A 668 14.49 14.98 24.91
N GLU A 669 14.64 15.38 26.17
CA GLU A 669 15.45 16.54 26.54
C GLU A 669 16.93 16.20 26.89
N THR A 670 17.28 14.91 26.85
CA THR A 670 18.62 14.44 27.24
C THR A 670 19.44 14.10 26.01
N CYS A 671 20.66 14.60 25.93
CA CYS A 671 21.60 14.31 24.86
C CYS A 671 22.88 13.65 25.38
N SER A 672 23.49 12.79 24.55
CA SER A 672 24.78 12.17 24.81
C SER A 672 25.92 13.23 24.83
N LEU A 673 27.07 12.84 25.35
CA LEU A 673 28.34 13.50 25.02
C LEU A 673 28.59 13.36 23.52
N PRO A 674 29.37 14.25 22.88
CA PRO A 674 29.73 14.14 21.47
C PRO A 674 30.46 12.83 21.19
N VAL A 675 30.05 12.16 20.13
CA VAL A 675 30.70 10.98 19.54
C VAL A 675 31.48 11.49 18.33
N THR A 676 32.78 11.17 18.23
CA THR A 676 33.65 11.58 17.13
C THR A 676 34.06 10.42 16.23
#